data_7e58f3a68158e502c67abadd5e4f7e9b
#
_entry.id   7e58f3a68158e502c67abadd5e4f7e9b
#
_cell.length_a   1.000
_cell.length_b   1.000
_cell.length_c   1.000
_cell.angle_alpha   90.00
_cell.angle_beta   90.00
_cell.angle_gamma   90.00
#
_symmetry.space_group_name_H-M   'P 1'
#
loop_
_entity.id
_entity.type
_entity.pdbx_description
1 polymer ?
#
loop_
_entity_poly.entity_id
_entity_poly.type
_entity_poly.pdbx_seq_one_letter_code
_entity_poly.pdbx_strand_id
1 'polypeptide(L)'
;MRDNTFSKKVFIKTVSDNLKNKYRKTINDATQQELYQAVSEAVKDVIMDEWIATQRVMDKDDPKVVYYMSMEFLMGRALGNNLINLSAYKEVKEALTEIGVDINAIEDQEPDPALGNGGLGRLAACFMDSLATLGYPAYGCGIRYRYGMFKQQISDGFQIEVPDNWLKDGYPFELRRPEYCYEVKFGGYVQESTDENGELHFEQKDYQSVLAVPYDMPIVGYDNNVVNSLMIWDAEPKNGFSLESFDQGDYDKAVEQENLARNLVEVLYPNDNHVKGKELRLKQQYFFVSASIQRALARFKKHHSDLKDLPNKVVFQMNDTHPTVAVAELMRILVDEEHLSWDDAWDITTRCVAYTNHTIMAEALEKWPIEIFQRLLPRVYQIVDEINRRFVMQINERYPGNEDKVRKMAILYDGQVKMANMAIVAGYSVNGVAKLHTEILKNQELHDFYEMFPEKFNNKTNGITQRRFLAHANPLLADWATKKVGTGWITDLTKLSKLNAYADSPVAQQEFAEIKRANKVRLAKYIKEHNGIDVNPDSIFDVQVKRLHEYKRQLMNILHVMYLYNKIKENPSMDFYPRTFIFGAKAAAGYRNAKKTIKLINSVADVINNDASIGGKLKVVFIEDYKVSNAEIIFAAADVSEQISTASKEASGTGNMKFMLNGALTIGTMDGANVEMFDEVGADNMFIFGMSSDEVISHENRHDYNPVDIYNNDAELRKVVNQLVDGTYSPNDHELFRELYNSLLNPQQGLVADRYFILADFRSYANAQQKINDYYKNKSAWRKSALLNIAHVGKFSSDRTIQEYVDDIWHLDRITVNMAGV
;
A
#
# COMPACT_ATOMS: atom_id res chain seq x y z
N MET A 1 -23.76 18.47 -1.60
CA MET A 1 -23.68 19.10 -2.93
C MET A 1 -22.77 20.29 -2.81
N ARG A 2 -21.81 20.37 -3.68
CA ARG A 2 -20.88 21.50 -3.77
C ARG A 2 -21.61 22.78 -4.14
N ASP A 3 -21.28 23.87 -3.44
CA ASP A 3 -21.88 25.18 -3.69
C ASP A 3 -21.22 25.96 -4.84
N ASN A 4 -20.13 25.41 -5.40
CA ASN A 4 -19.30 26.12 -6.38
C ASN A 4 -19.59 25.65 -7.80
N THR A 5 -20.18 26.50 -8.63
CA THR A 5 -20.36 26.25 -10.05
C THR A 5 -19.03 26.43 -10.77
N PHE A 6 -18.45 25.33 -11.25
CA PHE A 6 -17.25 25.38 -12.09
C PHE A 6 -17.49 26.24 -13.35
N SER A 7 -16.69 27.29 -13.55
CA SER A 7 -16.78 28.15 -14.72
C SER A 7 -15.72 27.82 -15.76
N LYS A 8 -16.10 27.18 -16.87
CA LYS A 8 -15.19 26.85 -17.99
C LYS A 8 -14.38 28.06 -18.46
N LYS A 9 -15.02 29.24 -18.58
CA LYS A 9 -14.34 30.47 -19.04
C LYS A 9 -13.26 30.92 -18.08
N VAL A 10 -13.55 30.90 -16.79
CA VAL A 10 -12.57 31.26 -15.75
C VAL A 10 -11.43 30.24 -15.76
N PHE A 11 -11.73 28.94 -15.81
CA PHE A 11 -10.74 27.90 -15.85
C PHE A 11 -9.78 28.01 -17.06
N ILE A 12 -10.31 28.20 -18.28
CA ILE A 12 -9.48 28.36 -19.48
C ILE A 12 -8.58 29.58 -19.35
N LYS A 13 -9.13 30.69 -18.80
CA LYS A 13 -8.33 31.88 -18.54
C LYS A 13 -7.20 31.58 -17.55
N THR A 14 -7.48 30.93 -16.45
CA THR A 14 -6.47 30.56 -15.43
C THR A 14 -5.38 29.70 -16.04
N VAL A 15 -5.73 28.69 -16.84
CA VAL A 15 -4.75 27.86 -17.56
C VAL A 15 -3.86 28.70 -18.47
N SER A 16 -4.46 29.61 -19.23
CA SER A 16 -3.72 30.52 -20.11
C SER A 16 -2.80 31.48 -19.34
N ASP A 17 -3.28 32.04 -18.23
CA ASP A 17 -2.48 32.90 -17.35
C ASP A 17 -1.32 32.16 -16.70
N ASN A 18 -1.53 30.89 -16.27
CA ASN A 18 -0.48 30.04 -15.73
C ASN A 18 0.61 29.76 -16.78
N LEU A 19 0.23 29.42 -18.02
CA LEU A 19 1.19 29.22 -19.11
C LEU A 19 1.99 30.46 -19.42
N LYS A 20 1.32 31.60 -19.49
CA LYS A 20 1.95 32.92 -19.77
C LYS A 20 2.95 33.28 -18.67
N ASN A 21 2.53 33.17 -17.42
CA ASN A 21 3.31 33.66 -16.28
C ASN A 21 4.48 32.72 -15.93
N LYS A 22 4.28 31.41 -16.02
CA LYS A 22 5.29 30.40 -15.65
C LYS A 22 6.25 30.07 -16.80
N TYR A 23 5.73 30.00 -18.04
CA TYR A 23 6.48 29.50 -19.19
C TYR A 23 6.65 30.52 -20.32
N ARG A 24 6.00 31.69 -20.25
CA ARG A 24 5.97 32.68 -21.34
C ARG A 24 5.49 32.07 -22.66
N LYS A 25 4.44 31.24 -22.60
CA LYS A 25 3.88 30.52 -23.74
C LYS A 25 2.36 30.69 -23.80
N THR A 26 1.81 30.48 -25.01
CA THR A 26 0.38 30.31 -25.22
C THR A 26 0.02 28.82 -25.22
N ILE A 27 -1.28 28.50 -25.24
CA ILE A 27 -1.76 27.12 -25.30
C ILE A 27 -1.18 26.37 -26.51
N ASN A 28 -1.06 27.06 -27.66
CA ASN A 28 -0.58 26.44 -28.90
C ASN A 28 0.95 26.16 -28.90
N ASP A 29 1.71 26.89 -28.11
CA ASP A 29 3.16 26.77 -28.03
C ASP A 29 3.64 25.88 -26.89
N ALA A 30 2.74 25.53 -25.98
CA ALA A 30 3.05 24.75 -24.78
C ALA A 30 3.23 23.27 -25.09
N THR A 31 4.19 22.63 -24.40
CA THR A 31 4.32 21.17 -24.40
C THR A 31 3.22 20.53 -23.57
N GLN A 32 2.98 19.22 -23.74
CA GLN A 32 2.01 18.48 -22.94
C GLN A 32 2.33 18.55 -21.44
N GLN A 33 3.61 18.53 -21.07
CA GLN A 33 4.05 18.65 -19.68
C GLN A 33 3.75 20.04 -19.10
N GLU A 34 3.97 21.10 -19.86
CA GLU A 34 3.65 22.47 -19.43
C GLU A 34 2.13 22.67 -19.32
N LEU A 35 1.35 22.08 -20.23
CA LEU A 35 -0.11 22.06 -20.15
C LEU A 35 -0.59 21.31 -18.90
N TYR A 36 -0.02 20.13 -18.60
CA TYR A 36 -0.32 19.42 -17.37
C TYR A 36 -0.07 20.29 -16.14
N GLN A 37 1.07 20.96 -16.06
CA GLN A 37 1.39 21.84 -14.94
C GLN A 37 0.37 22.99 -14.82
N ALA A 38 0.07 23.65 -15.92
CA ALA A 38 -0.85 24.79 -15.93
C ALA A 38 -2.30 24.40 -15.59
N VAL A 39 -2.75 23.26 -16.10
CA VAL A 39 -4.08 22.69 -15.79
C VAL A 39 -4.15 22.26 -14.33
N SER A 40 -3.14 21.59 -13.82
CA SER A 40 -3.09 21.13 -12.43
C SER A 40 -3.07 22.28 -11.44
N GLU A 41 -2.35 23.37 -11.73
CA GLU A 41 -2.37 24.59 -10.92
C GLU A 41 -3.76 25.24 -10.94
N ALA A 42 -4.44 25.29 -12.09
CA ALA A 42 -5.79 25.82 -12.17
C ALA A 42 -6.82 24.99 -11.39
N VAL A 43 -6.64 23.65 -11.36
CA VAL A 43 -7.47 22.76 -10.52
C VAL A 43 -7.14 22.96 -9.04
N LYS A 44 -5.86 23.13 -8.71
CA LYS A 44 -5.44 23.41 -7.33
C LYS A 44 -6.05 24.71 -6.79
N ASP A 45 -6.15 25.75 -7.61
CA ASP A 45 -6.78 27.01 -7.20
C ASP A 45 -8.22 26.80 -6.72
N VAL A 46 -8.99 25.94 -7.39
CA VAL A 46 -10.35 25.58 -6.95
C VAL A 46 -10.31 24.81 -5.63
N ILE A 47 -9.35 23.89 -5.47
CA ILE A 47 -9.19 23.12 -4.24
C ILE A 47 -8.81 24.02 -3.06
N MET A 48 -8.01 25.05 -3.29
CA MET A 48 -7.51 25.93 -2.23
C MET A 48 -8.62 26.64 -1.47
N ASP A 49 -9.68 27.09 -2.13
CA ASP A 49 -10.81 27.74 -1.47
C ASP A 49 -11.50 26.78 -0.49
N GLU A 50 -11.73 25.53 -0.90
CA GLU A 50 -12.34 24.50 -0.06
C GLU A 50 -11.40 24.05 1.06
N TRP A 51 -10.10 23.97 0.77
CA TRP A 51 -9.09 23.62 1.76
C TRP A 51 -9.00 24.69 2.88
N ILE A 52 -9.00 25.97 2.51
CA ILE A 52 -9.06 27.09 3.46
C ILE A 52 -10.35 27.03 4.29
N ALA A 53 -11.49 26.79 3.64
CA ALA A 53 -12.77 26.65 4.34
C ALA A 53 -12.75 25.48 5.33
N THR A 54 -12.20 24.34 4.93
CA THR A 54 -12.03 23.17 5.82
C THR A 54 -11.17 23.51 7.03
N GLN A 55 -10.04 24.18 6.83
CA GLN A 55 -9.16 24.58 7.95
C GLN A 55 -9.86 25.54 8.92
N ARG A 56 -10.64 26.49 8.41
CA ARG A 56 -11.43 27.42 9.24
C ARG A 56 -12.47 26.67 10.10
N VAL A 57 -13.14 25.68 9.52
CA VAL A 57 -14.09 24.83 10.26
C VAL A 57 -13.36 24.02 11.33
N MET A 58 -12.22 23.40 10.98
CA MET A 58 -11.41 22.66 11.94
C MET A 58 -10.86 23.50 13.08
N ASP A 59 -10.51 24.76 12.82
CA ASP A 59 -10.02 25.69 13.86
C ASP A 59 -11.19 26.25 14.70
N LYS A 60 -12.36 26.47 14.12
CA LYS A 60 -13.52 27.01 14.83
C LYS A 60 -14.23 25.97 15.69
N ASP A 61 -14.48 24.78 15.12
CA ASP A 61 -15.29 23.75 15.75
C ASP A 61 -14.46 22.80 16.61
N ASP A 62 -13.13 22.86 16.47
CA ASP A 62 -12.14 22.08 17.19
C ASP A 62 -12.53 20.58 17.35
N PRO A 63 -12.80 19.87 16.24
CA PRO A 63 -13.21 18.49 16.27
C PRO A 63 -12.05 17.56 16.70
N LYS A 64 -12.39 16.36 17.17
CA LYS A 64 -11.39 15.30 17.31
C LYS A 64 -10.82 14.91 15.94
N VAL A 65 -9.50 14.74 15.86
CA VAL A 65 -8.78 14.49 14.62
C VAL A 65 -7.99 13.19 14.70
N VAL A 66 -8.04 12.39 13.65
CA VAL A 66 -7.13 11.25 13.49
C VAL A 66 -5.88 11.67 12.70
N TYR A 67 -4.73 11.31 13.24
CA TYR A 67 -3.42 11.38 12.60
C TYR A 67 -3.05 9.97 12.15
N TYR A 68 -3.24 9.71 10.85
CA TYR A 68 -2.96 8.40 10.26
C TYR A 68 -1.48 8.32 9.88
N MET A 69 -0.70 7.63 10.69
CA MET A 69 0.75 7.53 10.56
C MET A 69 1.13 6.33 9.71
N SER A 70 1.75 6.56 8.57
CA SER A 70 2.19 5.50 7.68
C SER A 70 3.55 5.81 7.08
N MET A 71 4.39 4.77 6.98
CA MET A 71 5.68 4.85 6.28
C MET A 71 5.51 5.09 4.78
N GLU A 72 4.35 4.75 4.23
CA GLU A 72 4.08 4.86 2.80
C GLU A 72 2.63 5.30 2.51
N PHE A 73 2.49 6.10 1.45
CA PHE A 73 1.22 6.51 0.86
C PHE A 73 1.28 6.35 -0.66
N LEU A 74 0.71 5.28 -1.18
CA LEU A 74 0.71 4.98 -2.62
C LEU A 74 -0.45 5.71 -3.30
N MET A 75 -0.29 7.01 -3.50
CA MET A 75 -1.38 7.92 -3.92
C MET A 75 -1.81 7.71 -5.38
N GLY A 76 -0.89 7.39 -6.27
CA GLY A 76 -1.15 7.45 -7.70
C GLY A 76 -1.32 8.88 -8.22
N ARG A 77 -1.72 9.03 -9.48
CA ARG A 77 -1.97 10.33 -10.10
C ARG A 77 -3.13 11.06 -9.43
N ALA A 78 -3.00 12.36 -9.24
CA ALA A 78 -3.95 13.17 -8.49
C ALA A 78 -4.97 13.92 -9.39
N LEU A 79 -4.56 14.38 -10.58
CA LEU A 79 -5.38 15.26 -11.40
C LEU A 79 -6.78 14.70 -11.67
N GLY A 80 -6.86 13.52 -12.30
CA GLY A 80 -8.13 12.91 -12.65
C GLY A 80 -8.98 12.54 -11.43
N ASN A 81 -8.36 12.01 -10.37
CA ASN A 81 -9.07 11.69 -9.13
C ASN A 81 -9.62 12.94 -8.42
N ASN A 82 -8.85 14.01 -8.38
CA ASN A 82 -9.31 15.30 -7.84
C ASN A 82 -10.48 15.83 -8.65
N LEU A 83 -10.43 15.78 -9.99
CA LEU A 83 -11.52 16.21 -10.85
C LEU A 83 -12.82 15.42 -10.62
N ILE A 84 -12.70 14.10 -10.40
CA ILE A 84 -13.86 13.26 -10.05
C ILE A 84 -14.43 13.69 -8.70
N ASN A 85 -13.59 13.82 -7.68
CA ASN A 85 -14.05 14.19 -6.34
C ASN A 85 -14.58 15.63 -6.29
N LEU A 86 -14.04 16.51 -7.13
CA LEU A 86 -14.59 17.86 -7.36
C LEU A 86 -15.91 17.86 -8.16
N SER A 87 -16.37 16.71 -8.65
CA SER A 87 -17.52 16.62 -9.57
C SER A 87 -17.38 17.50 -10.82
N ALA A 88 -16.13 17.74 -11.25
CA ALA A 88 -15.78 18.69 -12.32
C ALA A 88 -15.10 18.03 -13.54
N TYR A 89 -14.96 16.71 -13.56
CA TYR A 89 -14.21 16.00 -14.61
C TYR A 89 -14.79 16.26 -16.00
N LYS A 90 -16.12 16.22 -16.15
CA LYS A 90 -16.79 16.41 -17.43
C LYS A 90 -16.61 17.84 -17.93
N GLU A 91 -16.84 18.82 -17.08
CA GLU A 91 -16.74 20.24 -17.39
C GLU A 91 -15.31 20.64 -17.78
N VAL A 92 -14.30 20.12 -17.05
CA VAL A 92 -12.89 20.36 -17.39
C VAL A 92 -12.51 19.68 -18.69
N LYS A 93 -12.95 18.44 -18.93
CA LYS A 93 -12.73 17.75 -20.21
C LYS A 93 -13.31 18.52 -21.38
N GLU A 94 -14.54 19.03 -21.26
CA GLU A 94 -15.17 19.85 -22.28
C GLU A 94 -14.40 21.18 -22.50
N ALA A 95 -14.01 21.86 -21.42
CA ALA A 95 -13.23 23.08 -21.49
C ALA A 95 -11.88 22.89 -22.19
N LEU A 96 -11.16 21.80 -21.88
CA LEU A 96 -9.91 21.47 -22.55
C LEU A 96 -10.10 21.11 -24.03
N THR A 97 -11.18 20.39 -24.35
CA THR A 97 -11.52 20.06 -25.75
C THR A 97 -11.80 21.32 -26.58
N GLU A 98 -12.48 22.33 -26.02
CA GLU A 98 -12.75 23.62 -26.68
C GLU A 98 -11.46 24.35 -27.09
N ILE A 99 -10.37 24.14 -26.36
CA ILE A 99 -9.06 24.74 -26.66
C ILE A 99 -8.08 23.76 -27.33
N GLY A 100 -8.59 22.63 -27.82
CA GLY A 100 -7.79 21.66 -28.57
C GLY A 100 -6.86 20.78 -27.71
N VAL A 101 -7.10 20.68 -26.40
CA VAL A 101 -6.29 19.88 -25.48
C VAL A 101 -7.01 18.60 -25.10
N ASP A 102 -6.33 17.45 -25.21
CA ASP A 102 -6.84 16.16 -24.76
C ASP A 102 -6.50 15.92 -23.28
N ILE A 103 -7.50 15.76 -22.45
CA ILE A 103 -7.33 15.52 -21.01
C ILE A 103 -6.54 14.23 -20.74
N ASN A 104 -6.70 13.17 -21.55
CA ASN A 104 -5.95 11.92 -21.35
C ASN A 104 -4.45 12.14 -21.58
N ALA A 105 -4.09 12.91 -22.62
CA ALA A 105 -2.71 13.26 -22.90
C ALA A 105 -2.09 14.10 -21.76
N ILE A 106 -2.90 14.93 -21.09
CA ILE A 106 -2.50 15.71 -19.93
C ILE A 106 -2.30 14.81 -18.71
N GLU A 107 -3.25 13.93 -18.41
CA GLU A 107 -3.14 12.98 -17.27
C GLU A 107 -1.93 12.07 -17.42
N ASP A 108 -1.57 11.67 -18.66
CA ASP A 108 -0.41 10.81 -18.93
C ASP A 108 0.94 11.49 -18.65
N GLN A 109 0.98 12.82 -18.51
CA GLN A 109 2.19 13.54 -18.10
C GLN A 109 2.43 13.51 -16.61
N GLU A 110 1.39 13.22 -15.80
CA GLU A 110 1.52 13.21 -14.35
C GLU A 110 2.35 11.99 -13.90
N PRO A 111 3.44 12.19 -13.13
CA PRO A 111 4.14 11.08 -12.50
C PRO A 111 3.31 10.55 -11.33
N ASP A 112 3.34 9.23 -11.11
CA ASP A 112 2.89 8.69 -9.83
C ASP A 112 3.87 9.17 -8.74
N PRO A 113 3.41 9.78 -7.63
CA PRO A 113 4.30 10.08 -6.51
C PRO A 113 4.89 8.79 -5.93
N ALA A 114 6.22 8.71 -5.87
CA ALA A 114 6.93 7.51 -5.43
C ALA A 114 6.93 7.34 -3.88
N LEU A 115 5.80 7.63 -3.24
CA LEU A 115 5.63 7.65 -1.79
C LEU A 115 5.15 6.32 -1.20
N GLY A 116 5.04 5.28 -1.99
CA GLY A 116 4.56 3.98 -1.55
C GLY A 116 5.04 2.83 -2.43
N ASN A 117 4.87 1.61 -1.92
CA ASN A 117 5.32 0.40 -2.58
C ASN A 117 4.18 -0.55 -2.96
N GLY A 118 3.27 -0.83 -2.03
CA GLY A 118 2.29 -1.89 -2.21
C GLY A 118 0.98 -1.69 -1.47
N GLY A 119 0.43 -2.80 -0.96
CA GLY A 119 -0.89 -2.84 -0.34
C GLY A 119 -1.06 -1.91 0.85
N LEU A 120 -0.07 -1.84 1.73
CA LEU A 120 -0.08 -0.97 2.92
C LEU A 120 -0.20 0.51 2.53
N GLY A 121 0.62 0.96 1.58
CA GLY A 121 0.60 2.34 1.11
C GLY A 121 -0.66 2.69 0.32
N ARG A 122 -1.19 1.75 -0.49
CA ARG A 122 -2.43 2.00 -1.21
C ARG A 122 -3.64 2.02 -0.27
N LEU A 123 -3.64 1.19 0.77
CA LEU A 123 -4.67 1.23 1.80
C LEU A 123 -4.71 2.60 2.48
N ALA A 124 -3.56 3.11 2.89
CA ALA A 124 -3.45 4.45 3.49
C ALA A 124 -4.03 5.53 2.56
N ALA A 125 -3.74 5.46 1.25
CA ALA A 125 -4.27 6.38 0.26
C ALA A 125 -5.80 6.26 0.09
N CYS A 126 -6.35 5.03 0.06
CA CYS A 126 -7.79 4.80 0.03
C CYS A 126 -8.48 5.33 1.30
N PHE A 127 -7.86 5.16 2.46
CA PHE A 127 -8.41 5.65 3.73
C PHE A 127 -8.46 7.17 3.78
N MET A 128 -7.46 7.86 3.26
CA MET A 128 -7.48 9.32 3.17
C MET A 128 -8.64 9.82 2.28
N ASP A 129 -8.84 9.19 1.12
CA ASP A 129 -9.97 9.49 0.23
C ASP A 129 -11.31 9.28 0.93
N SER A 130 -11.48 8.16 1.62
CA SER A 130 -12.72 7.84 2.34
C SER A 130 -12.97 8.76 3.53
N LEU A 131 -11.93 9.13 4.30
CA LEU A 131 -12.05 10.07 5.42
C LEU A 131 -12.57 11.43 4.92
N ALA A 132 -12.00 11.97 3.85
CA ALA A 132 -12.45 13.22 3.26
C ALA A 132 -13.86 13.12 2.70
N THR A 133 -14.20 12.04 1.98
CA THR A 133 -15.51 11.83 1.38
C THR A 133 -16.61 11.66 2.43
N LEU A 134 -16.32 11.01 3.55
CA LEU A 134 -17.25 10.85 4.67
C LEU A 134 -17.32 12.08 5.57
N GLY A 135 -16.44 13.07 5.35
CA GLY A 135 -16.42 14.31 6.11
C GLY A 135 -15.76 14.21 7.48
N TYR A 136 -14.85 13.25 7.67
CA TYR A 136 -14.11 13.10 8.93
C TYR A 136 -12.79 13.87 8.89
N PRO A 137 -12.47 14.67 9.93
CA PRO A 137 -11.23 15.42 10.01
C PRO A 137 -10.03 14.50 10.22
N ALA A 138 -9.06 14.59 9.33
CA ALA A 138 -7.89 13.72 9.35
C ALA A 138 -6.64 14.38 8.76
N TYR A 139 -5.49 13.98 9.28
CA TYR A 139 -4.18 14.21 8.68
C TYR A 139 -3.52 12.86 8.36
N GLY A 140 -3.07 12.66 7.12
CA GLY A 140 -2.08 11.63 6.83
C GLY A 140 -0.70 12.14 7.21
N CYS A 141 0.13 11.29 7.80
CA CYS A 141 1.48 11.64 8.25
C CYS A 141 2.49 10.65 7.69
N GLY A 142 3.42 11.14 6.88
CA GLY A 142 4.44 10.33 6.24
C GLY A 142 5.70 11.11 5.88
N ILE A 143 6.53 10.56 5.01
CA ILE A 143 7.78 11.16 4.55
C ILE A 143 7.64 11.59 3.08
N ARG A 144 8.16 12.77 2.75
CA ARG A 144 8.31 13.25 1.38
C ARG A 144 9.59 12.68 0.76
N TYR A 145 9.49 11.42 0.33
CA TYR A 145 10.64 10.80 -0.34
C TYR A 145 10.96 11.50 -1.67
N ARG A 146 12.22 11.78 -1.90
CA ARG A 146 12.67 12.43 -3.16
C ARG A 146 12.66 11.47 -4.34
N TYR A 147 13.03 10.21 -4.10
CA TYR A 147 13.03 9.13 -5.09
C TYR A 147 12.09 8.00 -4.69
N GLY A 148 11.79 7.89 -3.39
CA GLY A 148 10.82 6.95 -2.84
C GLY A 148 11.11 5.50 -3.18
N MET A 149 10.08 4.82 -3.73
CA MET A 149 10.23 3.48 -4.27
C MET A 149 10.88 3.57 -5.66
N PHE A 150 11.86 2.73 -5.91
CA PHE A 150 12.57 2.71 -7.20
C PHE A 150 11.64 2.51 -8.39
N LYS A 151 12.01 3.06 -9.54
CA LYS A 151 11.47 2.70 -10.83
C LYS A 151 12.11 1.39 -11.29
N GLN A 152 11.29 0.44 -11.71
CA GLN A 152 11.76 -0.83 -12.24
C GLN A 152 12.05 -0.72 -13.73
N GLN A 153 13.23 -1.17 -14.13
CA GLN A 153 13.55 -1.46 -15.52
C GLN A 153 13.84 -2.95 -15.68
N ILE A 154 13.50 -3.49 -16.84
CA ILE A 154 13.84 -4.86 -17.19
C ILE A 154 14.92 -4.86 -18.24
N SER A 155 16.07 -5.45 -17.93
CA SER A 155 17.20 -5.61 -18.86
C SER A 155 17.60 -7.08 -18.93
N ASP A 156 17.61 -7.64 -20.11
CA ASP A 156 17.81 -9.09 -20.33
C ASP A 156 16.95 -9.94 -19.38
N GLY A 157 15.69 -9.55 -19.17
CA GLY A 157 14.74 -10.22 -18.28
C GLY A 157 14.98 -10.01 -16.79
N PHE A 158 16.04 -9.35 -16.37
CA PHE A 158 16.32 -9.05 -14.97
C PHE A 158 15.73 -7.71 -14.54
N GLN A 159 15.26 -7.64 -13.29
CA GLN A 159 14.93 -6.38 -12.67
C GLN A 159 16.19 -5.56 -12.38
N ILE A 160 16.15 -4.31 -12.82
CA ILE A 160 17.12 -3.27 -12.46
C ILE A 160 16.37 -2.14 -11.75
N GLU A 161 16.88 -1.70 -10.62
CA GLU A 161 16.34 -0.60 -9.82
C GLU A 161 17.02 0.71 -10.24
N VAL A 162 16.22 1.69 -10.64
CA VAL A 162 16.68 3.04 -10.93
C VAL A 162 15.91 4.08 -10.12
N PRO A 163 16.51 5.24 -9.83
CA PRO A 163 15.79 6.30 -9.09
C PRO A 163 14.54 6.76 -9.83
N ASP A 164 13.44 6.90 -9.11
CA ASP A 164 12.21 7.52 -9.63
C ASP A 164 12.19 9.00 -9.29
N ASN A 165 12.69 9.84 -10.19
CA ASN A 165 12.76 11.28 -9.99
C ASN A 165 11.40 11.95 -10.28
N TRP A 166 10.38 11.61 -9.51
CA TRP A 166 9.02 12.10 -9.68
C TRP A 166 8.87 13.61 -9.44
N LEU A 167 9.81 14.22 -8.74
CA LEU A 167 9.85 15.67 -8.43
C LEU A 167 10.64 16.51 -9.46
N LYS A 168 11.15 15.89 -10.52
CA LYS A 168 12.04 16.55 -11.49
C LYS A 168 11.49 17.87 -12.03
N ASP A 169 10.22 17.90 -12.38
CA ASP A 169 9.56 19.07 -12.96
C ASP A 169 8.65 19.81 -11.93
N GLY A 170 8.80 19.49 -10.64
CA GLY A 170 7.92 19.93 -9.57
C GLY A 170 6.61 19.13 -9.54
N TYR A 171 5.93 19.18 -8.40
CA TYR A 171 4.64 18.52 -8.22
C TYR A 171 3.56 19.56 -7.86
N PRO A 172 2.56 19.82 -8.73
CA PRO A 172 1.62 20.92 -8.55
C PRO A 172 0.77 20.83 -7.28
N PHE A 173 0.45 19.58 -6.85
CA PHE A 173 -0.48 19.33 -5.75
C PHE A 173 0.18 19.28 -4.36
N GLU A 174 1.40 19.79 -4.19
CA GLU A 174 2.00 19.94 -2.87
C GLU A 174 2.19 21.42 -2.51
N LEU A 175 2.11 21.72 -1.22
CA LEU A 175 2.31 23.05 -0.65
C LEU A 175 3.32 22.99 0.49
N ARG A 176 4.49 23.63 0.35
CA ARG A 176 5.49 23.72 1.40
C ARG A 176 5.01 24.65 2.52
N ARG A 177 5.07 24.20 3.77
CA ARG A 177 4.58 24.91 4.97
C ARG A 177 5.71 25.11 5.99
N PRO A 178 6.67 26.01 5.70
CA PRO A 178 7.85 26.21 6.56
C PRO A 178 7.51 26.79 7.94
N GLU A 179 6.34 27.42 8.09
CA GLU A 179 5.82 27.92 9.36
C GLU A 179 5.49 26.82 10.37
N TYR A 180 5.45 25.54 9.95
CA TYR A 180 5.20 24.39 10.78
C TYR A 180 6.42 23.47 10.85
N CYS A 181 7.62 24.06 10.90
CA CYS A 181 8.88 23.34 10.99
C CYS A 181 9.16 22.89 12.42
N TYR A 182 9.66 21.65 12.57
CA TYR A 182 10.03 21.08 13.87
C TYR A 182 11.42 20.46 13.84
N GLU A 183 12.16 20.60 14.95
CA GLU A 183 13.47 19.96 15.12
C GLU A 183 13.29 18.50 15.57
N VAL A 184 14.05 17.58 14.93
CA VAL A 184 14.13 16.18 15.33
C VAL A 184 15.59 15.83 15.60
N LYS A 185 15.85 15.22 16.77
CA LYS A 185 17.18 14.95 17.32
C LYS A 185 17.54 13.48 17.25
N PHE A 186 18.80 13.20 16.96
CA PHE A 186 19.35 11.84 16.90
C PHE A 186 20.70 11.75 17.64
N GLY A 187 20.95 10.63 18.29
CA GLY A 187 22.22 10.32 18.92
C GLY A 187 22.52 11.15 20.16
N GLY A 188 23.78 11.33 20.45
CA GLY A 188 24.22 11.98 21.68
C GLY A 188 24.05 11.11 22.92
N TYR A 189 23.89 11.76 24.05
CA TYR A 189 23.65 11.10 25.35
C TYR A 189 22.62 11.86 26.16
N VAL A 190 22.08 11.22 27.19
CA VAL A 190 21.13 11.85 28.13
C VAL A 190 21.88 12.32 29.34
N GLN A 191 21.78 13.61 29.64
CA GLN A 191 22.23 14.20 30.90
C GLN A 191 21.06 14.24 31.88
N GLU A 192 21.25 13.60 33.03
CA GLU A 192 20.30 13.64 34.15
C GLU A 192 20.68 14.74 35.13
N SER A 193 19.69 15.46 35.61
CA SER A 193 19.86 16.47 36.65
C SER A 193 18.66 16.45 37.60
N THR A 194 18.84 16.90 38.80
CA THR A 194 17.77 17.02 39.80
C THR A 194 17.62 18.49 40.16
N ASP A 195 16.39 18.98 40.11
CA ASP A 195 16.08 20.36 40.48
C ASP A 195 16.07 20.58 42.02
N GLU A 196 15.80 21.82 42.43
CA GLU A 196 15.72 22.20 43.84
C GLU A 196 14.58 21.49 44.60
N ASN A 197 13.58 20.96 43.88
CA ASN A 197 12.46 20.21 44.44
C ASN A 197 12.71 18.71 44.50
N GLY A 198 13.86 18.23 43.99
CA GLY A 198 14.19 16.81 43.90
C GLY A 198 13.59 16.11 42.67
N GLU A 199 13.05 16.85 41.70
CA GLU A 199 12.51 16.30 40.46
C GLU A 199 13.62 16.02 39.44
N LEU A 200 13.54 14.87 38.78
CA LEU A 200 14.50 14.46 37.74
C LEU A 200 14.17 15.11 36.42
N HIS A 201 15.20 15.70 35.81
CA HIS A 201 15.14 16.27 34.46
C HIS A 201 16.11 15.55 33.53
N PHE A 202 15.72 15.38 32.31
CA PHE A 202 16.48 14.67 31.29
C PHE A 202 16.73 15.61 30.11
N GLU A 203 17.98 15.80 29.71
CA GLU A 203 18.36 16.64 28.61
C GLU A 203 19.27 15.87 27.66
N GLN A 204 18.92 15.83 26.36
CA GLN A 204 19.77 15.22 25.33
C GLN A 204 20.89 16.20 24.96
N LYS A 205 22.14 15.74 25.03
CA LYS A 205 23.36 16.48 24.68
C LYS A 205 24.11 15.86 23.51
N ASP A 206 24.91 16.66 22.82
CA ASP A 206 25.79 16.24 21.72
C ASP A 206 25.05 15.47 20.61
N TYR A 207 23.81 15.85 20.36
CA TYR A 207 22.96 15.25 19.33
C TYR A 207 23.17 15.90 17.97
N GLN A 208 22.86 15.14 16.93
CA GLN A 208 22.60 15.65 15.58
C GLN A 208 21.13 15.97 15.43
N SER A 209 20.80 17.00 14.67
CA SER A 209 19.39 17.32 14.41
C SER A 209 19.14 17.73 12.97
N VAL A 210 17.91 17.55 12.56
CA VAL A 210 17.35 18.02 11.30
C VAL A 210 16.08 18.82 11.56
N LEU A 211 15.75 19.69 10.62
CA LEU A 211 14.45 20.37 10.60
C LEU A 211 13.50 19.57 9.73
N ALA A 212 12.39 19.15 10.30
CA ALA A 212 11.29 18.54 9.56
C ALA A 212 10.37 19.64 9.04
N VAL A 213 10.26 19.76 7.73
CA VAL A 213 9.44 20.77 7.05
C VAL A 213 8.30 20.06 6.31
N PRO A 214 7.03 20.34 6.65
CA PRO A 214 5.94 19.65 6.02
C PRO A 214 5.61 20.22 4.63
N TYR A 215 5.23 19.32 3.75
CA TYR A 215 4.56 19.60 2.48
C TYR A 215 3.16 19.00 2.58
N ASP A 216 2.14 19.83 2.45
CA ASP A 216 0.76 19.39 2.49
C ASP A 216 0.26 19.06 1.09
N MET A 217 -0.36 17.89 0.92
CA MET A 217 -1.09 17.49 -0.29
C MET A 217 -2.59 17.50 0.03
N PRO A 218 -3.43 18.11 -0.82
CA PRO A 218 -4.87 18.13 -0.59
C PRO A 218 -5.48 16.76 -0.87
N ILE A 219 -6.36 16.33 0.03
CA ILE A 219 -7.18 15.13 -0.10
C ILE A 219 -8.63 15.58 -0.22
N VAL A 220 -9.11 15.58 -1.44
CA VAL A 220 -10.44 16.13 -1.79
C VAL A 220 -11.51 15.09 -1.53
N GLY A 221 -12.51 15.43 -0.74
CA GLY A 221 -13.70 14.61 -0.56
C GLY A 221 -14.65 14.69 -1.76
N TYR A 222 -15.39 13.61 -2.01
CA TYR A 222 -16.32 13.56 -3.13
C TYR A 222 -17.57 14.44 -2.85
N ASP A 223 -17.75 15.48 -3.67
CA ASP A 223 -18.92 16.37 -3.72
C ASP A 223 -19.37 16.95 -2.36
N ASN A 224 -18.43 17.27 -1.45
CA ASN A 224 -18.77 17.70 -0.09
C ASN A 224 -17.97 18.89 0.46
N ASN A 225 -17.17 19.58 -0.33
CA ASN A 225 -16.30 20.71 0.04
C ASN A 225 -15.24 20.41 1.12
N VAL A 226 -15.10 19.15 1.58
CA VAL A 226 -14.10 18.77 2.57
C VAL A 226 -12.77 18.48 1.87
N VAL A 227 -11.70 19.12 2.33
CA VAL A 227 -10.33 18.85 1.89
C VAL A 227 -9.45 18.60 3.11
N ASN A 228 -9.11 17.34 3.33
CA ASN A 228 -8.12 16.95 4.32
C ASN A 228 -6.70 17.11 3.79
N SER A 229 -5.70 16.96 4.64
CA SER A 229 -4.29 17.10 4.29
C SER A 229 -3.54 15.78 4.46
N LEU A 230 -2.75 15.43 3.44
CA LEU A 230 -1.64 14.50 3.59
C LEU A 230 -0.39 15.33 3.87
N MET A 231 0.10 15.24 5.10
CA MET A 231 1.26 15.97 5.59
C MET A 231 2.49 15.08 5.47
N ILE A 232 3.35 15.40 4.51
CA ILE A 232 4.59 14.67 4.26
C ILE A 232 5.80 15.54 4.63
N TRP A 233 6.72 14.93 5.38
CA TRP A 233 7.86 15.63 5.96
C TRP A 233 9.09 15.53 5.07
N ASP A 234 9.63 16.68 4.66
CA ASP A 234 10.98 16.79 4.11
C ASP A 234 11.97 17.14 5.23
N ALA A 235 13.24 16.83 5.03
CA ALA A 235 14.30 17.11 5.98
C ALA A 235 15.23 18.20 5.44
N GLU A 236 15.46 19.24 6.26
CA GLU A 236 16.39 20.32 5.97
C GLU A 236 17.45 20.40 7.09
N PRO A 237 18.69 20.82 6.80
CA PRO A 237 19.70 21.00 7.82
C PRO A 237 19.36 22.18 8.73
N LYS A 238 19.59 22.04 10.04
CA LYS A 238 19.43 23.14 11.00
C LYS A 238 20.45 24.25 10.74
N ASN A 239 21.70 23.85 10.53
CA ASN A 239 22.80 24.71 10.10
C ASN A 239 23.08 24.34 8.65
N GLY A 240 22.79 25.23 7.73
CA GLY A 240 22.92 24.95 6.30
C GLY A 240 24.38 24.85 5.84
N PHE A 241 24.63 25.29 4.62
CA PHE A 241 25.93 25.32 3.98
C PHE A 241 26.98 26.04 4.84
N SER A 242 28.12 25.38 5.08
CA SER A 242 29.25 25.97 5.80
C SER A 242 30.17 26.77 4.87
N LEU A 243 29.99 28.07 4.82
CA LEU A 243 30.85 28.95 4.03
C LEU A 243 32.31 28.88 4.46
N GLU A 244 32.57 28.76 5.77
CA GLU A 244 33.92 28.61 6.32
C GLU A 244 34.62 27.37 5.78
N SER A 245 34.00 26.20 5.83
CA SER A 245 34.56 24.96 5.26
C SER A 245 34.76 25.07 3.74
N PHE A 246 33.81 25.70 3.04
CA PHE A 246 33.92 25.93 1.60
C PHE A 246 35.09 26.81 1.25
N ASP A 247 35.30 27.93 1.95
CA ASP A 247 36.43 28.84 1.76
C ASP A 247 37.78 28.20 2.06
N GLN A 248 37.83 27.20 2.95
CA GLN A 248 39.00 26.39 3.23
C GLN A 248 39.28 25.29 2.20
N GLY A 249 38.38 25.12 1.21
CA GLY A 249 38.47 24.08 0.16
C GLY A 249 37.94 22.71 0.61
N ASP A 250 37.33 22.61 1.78
CA ASP A 250 36.68 21.38 2.25
C ASP A 250 35.22 21.36 1.81
N TYR A 251 35.01 21.11 0.50
CA TYR A 251 33.69 21.16 -0.13
C TYR A 251 32.75 20.08 0.38
N ASP A 252 33.26 18.89 0.71
CA ASP A 252 32.44 17.79 1.24
C ASP A 252 31.90 18.13 2.64
N LYS A 253 32.74 18.70 3.48
CA LYS A 253 32.36 19.16 4.80
C LYS A 253 31.39 20.34 4.76
N ALA A 254 31.53 21.21 3.76
CA ALA A 254 30.65 22.36 3.58
C ALA A 254 29.17 21.95 3.37
N VAL A 255 28.90 20.76 2.81
CA VAL A 255 27.55 20.21 2.53
C VAL A 255 27.20 19.00 3.39
N GLU A 256 28.00 18.66 4.39
CA GLU A 256 27.81 17.45 5.21
C GLU A 256 26.43 17.43 5.88
N GLN A 257 26.00 18.54 6.48
CA GLN A 257 24.69 18.65 7.15
C GLN A 257 23.54 18.56 6.15
N GLU A 258 23.71 19.11 4.96
CA GLU A 258 22.72 18.98 3.88
C GLU A 258 22.58 17.52 3.44
N ASN A 259 23.70 16.81 3.28
CA ASN A 259 23.71 15.40 2.92
C ASN A 259 23.07 14.52 3.98
N LEU A 260 23.33 14.78 5.27
CA LEU A 260 22.71 14.04 6.38
C LEU A 260 21.18 14.20 6.39
N ALA A 261 20.71 15.42 6.24
CA ALA A 261 19.26 15.68 6.15
C ALA A 261 18.66 15.03 4.90
N ARG A 262 19.33 15.18 3.76
CA ARG A 262 18.86 14.66 2.49
C ARG A 262 18.76 13.14 2.47
N ASN A 263 19.76 12.41 2.98
CA ASN A 263 19.75 10.94 3.03
C ASN A 263 18.52 10.39 3.76
N LEU A 264 18.01 11.12 4.74
CA LEU A 264 16.86 10.71 5.55
C LEU A 264 15.57 10.56 4.74
N VAL A 265 15.43 11.33 3.66
CA VAL A 265 14.20 11.42 2.87
C VAL A 265 14.38 11.02 1.40
N GLU A 266 15.44 10.32 1.04
CA GLU A 266 15.67 9.96 -0.37
C GLU A 266 14.87 8.73 -0.79
N VAL A 267 14.96 7.63 -0.04
CA VAL A 267 14.51 6.30 -0.46
C VAL A 267 13.55 5.69 0.55
N LEU A 268 12.45 5.15 0.06
CA LEU A 268 11.53 4.32 0.83
C LEU A 268 12.13 2.91 0.96
N TYR A 269 12.17 2.37 2.18
CA TYR A 269 12.74 1.07 2.51
C TYR A 269 14.18 0.89 2.01
N PRO A 270 15.14 1.70 2.51
CA PRO A 270 16.55 1.47 2.21
C PRO A 270 16.97 0.05 2.53
N ASN A 271 17.92 -0.48 1.77
CA ASN A 271 18.45 -1.83 1.99
C ASN A 271 19.01 -1.97 3.41
N ASP A 272 18.46 -2.87 4.20
CA ASP A 272 18.79 -3.12 5.61
C ASP A 272 19.61 -4.40 5.85
N ASN A 273 20.21 -4.96 4.81
CA ASN A 273 21.16 -6.07 4.92
C ASN A 273 22.46 -5.67 5.64
N HIS A 274 22.64 -4.40 5.92
CA HIS A 274 23.79 -3.83 6.64
C HIS A 274 23.33 -2.84 7.72
N VAL A 275 24.20 -2.62 8.72
CA VAL A 275 23.92 -1.80 9.91
C VAL A 275 23.45 -0.39 9.54
N LYS A 276 24.13 0.28 8.61
CA LYS A 276 23.80 1.66 8.20
C LYS A 276 22.38 1.77 7.60
N GLY A 277 21.94 0.76 6.87
CA GLY A 277 20.58 0.71 6.34
C GLY A 277 19.54 0.55 7.44
N LYS A 278 19.82 -0.29 8.45
CA LYS A 278 18.96 -0.41 9.64
C LYS A 278 18.87 0.91 10.40
N GLU A 279 20.00 1.56 10.63
CA GLU A 279 20.07 2.88 11.27
C GLU A 279 19.22 3.91 10.53
N LEU A 280 19.36 3.97 9.20
CA LEU A 280 18.62 4.91 8.38
C LEU A 280 17.10 4.66 8.47
N ARG A 281 16.66 3.40 8.40
CA ARG A 281 15.23 3.06 8.54
C ARG A 281 14.67 3.45 9.91
N LEU A 282 15.40 3.22 10.98
CA LEU A 282 14.97 3.64 12.32
C LEU A 282 14.90 5.17 12.43
N LYS A 283 15.88 5.88 11.87
CA LYS A 283 15.87 7.35 11.81
C LYS A 283 14.66 7.88 11.03
N GLN A 284 14.31 7.27 9.89
CA GLN A 284 13.15 7.65 9.10
C GLN A 284 11.86 7.51 9.90
N GLN A 285 11.68 6.41 10.62
CA GLN A 285 10.50 6.18 11.45
C GLN A 285 10.39 7.24 12.55
N TYR A 286 11.45 7.48 13.28
CA TYR A 286 11.45 8.49 14.34
C TYR A 286 11.25 9.90 13.80
N PHE A 287 11.85 10.22 12.66
CA PHE A 287 11.77 11.53 12.02
C PHE A 287 10.32 11.96 11.75
N PHE A 288 9.56 11.18 10.98
CA PHE A 288 8.20 11.60 10.64
C PHE A 288 7.23 11.49 11.82
N VAL A 289 7.46 10.52 12.72
CA VAL A 289 6.63 10.33 13.91
C VAL A 289 6.81 11.50 14.89
N SER A 290 8.04 11.86 15.21
CA SER A 290 8.33 12.98 16.12
C SER A 290 7.77 14.30 15.59
N ALA A 291 8.02 14.60 14.32
CA ALA A 291 7.50 15.80 13.66
C ALA A 291 5.96 15.85 13.68
N SER A 292 5.30 14.74 13.40
CA SER A 292 3.84 14.64 13.37
C SER A 292 3.21 14.81 14.76
N ILE A 293 3.82 14.23 15.80
CA ILE A 293 3.36 14.41 17.18
C ILE A 293 3.54 15.86 17.62
N GLN A 294 4.69 16.47 17.37
CA GLN A 294 4.96 17.88 17.69
C GLN A 294 3.92 18.79 17.02
N ARG A 295 3.59 18.53 15.76
CA ARG A 295 2.56 19.28 15.01
C ARG A 295 1.16 19.11 15.61
N ALA A 296 0.79 17.87 15.98
CA ALA A 296 -0.50 17.59 16.60
C ALA A 296 -0.66 18.28 17.95
N LEU A 297 0.38 18.25 18.79
CA LEU A 297 0.40 18.92 20.08
C LEU A 297 0.37 20.45 19.94
N ALA A 298 1.11 21.01 18.98
CA ALA A 298 1.09 22.45 18.71
C ALA A 298 -0.30 22.92 18.28
N ARG A 299 -1.02 22.12 17.46
CA ARG A 299 -2.42 22.41 17.10
C ARG A 299 -3.34 22.31 18.33
N PHE A 300 -3.23 21.25 19.11
CA PHE A 300 -4.04 21.03 20.31
C PHE A 300 -3.90 22.22 21.30
N LYS A 301 -2.66 22.64 21.56
CA LYS A 301 -2.35 23.74 22.50
C LYS A 301 -2.87 25.12 22.09
N LYS A 302 -3.33 25.30 20.86
CA LYS A 302 -4.01 26.55 20.44
C LYS A 302 -5.35 26.73 21.12
N HIS A 303 -6.03 25.63 21.46
CA HIS A 303 -7.38 25.63 22.00
C HIS A 303 -7.47 25.08 23.43
N HIS A 304 -6.48 24.31 23.87
CA HIS A 304 -6.46 23.60 25.15
C HIS A 304 -5.20 23.85 25.95
N SER A 305 -5.35 24.06 27.25
CA SER A 305 -4.23 24.20 28.20
C SER A 305 -3.96 22.93 29.01
N ASP A 306 -4.96 22.08 29.19
CA ASP A 306 -4.85 20.82 29.92
C ASP A 306 -4.62 19.64 28.97
N LEU A 307 -3.44 19.04 29.03
CA LEU A 307 -3.06 17.90 28.21
C LEU A 307 -3.85 16.61 28.53
N LYS A 308 -4.52 16.54 29.67
CA LYS A 308 -5.43 15.43 30.01
C LYS A 308 -6.62 15.31 29.05
N ASP A 309 -6.93 16.41 28.34
CA ASP A 309 -7.96 16.43 27.31
C ASP A 309 -7.47 15.92 25.93
N LEU A 310 -6.17 15.68 25.76
CA LEU A 310 -5.60 15.25 24.49
C LEU A 310 -6.32 14.02 23.88
N PRO A 311 -6.64 12.95 24.64
CA PRO A 311 -7.34 11.79 24.09
C PRO A 311 -8.74 12.08 23.51
N ASN A 312 -9.36 13.16 23.95
CA ASN A 312 -10.66 13.61 23.44
C ASN A 312 -10.55 14.34 22.09
N LYS A 313 -9.34 14.74 21.70
CA LYS A 313 -9.09 15.58 20.53
C LYS A 313 -8.15 14.95 19.49
N VAL A 314 -7.37 13.95 19.88
CA VAL A 314 -6.32 13.37 19.04
C VAL A 314 -6.32 11.85 19.12
N VAL A 315 -6.21 11.22 17.96
CA VAL A 315 -5.89 9.80 17.80
C VAL A 315 -4.69 9.67 16.88
N PHE A 316 -3.69 8.92 17.30
CA PHE A 316 -2.58 8.48 16.47
C PHE A 316 -2.82 7.03 16.05
N GLN A 317 -3.23 6.82 14.80
CA GLN A 317 -3.38 5.47 14.23
C GLN A 317 -2.05 5.03 13.62
N MET A 318 -1.47 3.98 14.19
CA MET A 318 -0.23 3.39 13.72
C MET A 318 -0.53 2.33 12.65
N ASN A 319 -0.16 2.65 11.42
CA ASN A 319 -0.32 1.74 10.28
C ASN A 319 0.89 0.80 10.20
N ASP A 320 0.71 -0.43 10.67
CA ASP A 320 1.77 -1.40 10.99
C ASP A 320 2.67 -0.93 12.15
N THR A 321 3.82 -1.57 12.34
CA THR A 321 4.77 -1.26 13.41
C THR A 321 5.71 -0.11 13.10
N HIS A 322 5.75 0.36 11.86
CA HIS A 322 6.66 1.43 11.44
C HIS A 322 6.55 2.71 12.28
N PRO A 323 5.35 3.17 12.70
CA PRO A 323 5.23 4.34 13.56
C PRO A 323 5.20 4.04 15.05
N THR A 324 5.51 2.83 15.49
CA THR A 324 5.35 2.43 16.90
C THR A 324 6.20 3.27 17.87
N VAL A 325 7.29 3.83 17.43
CA VAL A 325 8.10 4.77 18.24
C VAL A 325 7.28 5.96 18.74
N ALA A 326 6.10 6.21 18.17
CA ALA A 326 5.14 7.23 18.63
C ALA A 326 4.77 7.06 20.11
N VAL A 327 4.71 5.83 20.59
CA VAL A 327 4.42 5.54 22.01
C VAL A 327 5.46 6.21 22.93
N ALA A 328 6.73 5.92 22.68
CA ALA A 328 7.81 6.45 23.50
C ALA A 328 8.06 7.95 23.24
N GLU A 329 7.88 8.42 22.02
CA GLU A 329 8.05 9.84 21.69
C GLU A 329 6.95 10.71 22.32
N LEU A 330 5.70 10.26 22.31
CA LEU A 330 4.64 10.98 23.01
C LEU A 330 4.91 11.02 24.53
N MET A 331 5.32 9.89 25.11
CA MET A 331 5.76 9.85 26.52
C MET A 331 6.90 10.84 26.79
N ARG A 332 7.93 10.87 25.92
CA ARG A 332 9.07 11.78 26.06
C ARG A 332 8.60 13.23 26.10
N ILE A 333 7.78 13.64 25.17
CA ILE A 333 7.28 15.03 25.13
C ILE A 333 6.45 15.34 26.35
N LEU A 334 5.53 14.46 26.75
CA LEU A 334 4.66 14.70 27.90
C LEU A 334 5.43 14.77 29.22
N VAL A 335 6.46 13.92 29.40
CA VAL A 335 7.26 13.88 30.64
C VAL A 335 8.34 14.95 30.64
N ASP A 336 9.16 15.02 29.57
CA ASP A 336 10.37 15.85 29.58
C ASP A 336 10.10 17.31 29.19
N GLU A 337 9.17 17.58 28.28
CA GLU A 337 8.87 18.94 27.81
C GLU A 337 7.63 19.56 28.47
N GLU A 338 6.61 18.75 28.74
CA GLU A 338 5.37 19.22 29.34
C GLU A 338 5.31 18.96 30.88
N HIS A 339 6.32 18.32 31.42
CA HIS A 339 6.51 18.08 32.86
C HIS A 339 5.36 17.35 33.56
N LEU A 340 4.72 16.42 32.85
CA LEU A 340 3.70 15.55 33.44
C LEU A 340 4.36 14.41 34.22
N SER A 341 3.63 13.90 35.22
CA SER A 341 4.02 12.66 35.88
C SER A 341 4.03 11.51 34.89
N TRP A 342 4.83 10.46 35.14
CA TRP A 342 4.83 9.26 34.31
C TRP A 342 3.42 8.67 34.16
N ASP A 343 2.68 8.58 35.25
CA ASP A 343 1.39 7.94 35.28
C ASP A 343 0.33 8.75 34.50
N ASP A 344 0.33 10.08 34.61
CA ASP A 344 -0.52 10.96 33.81
C ASP A 344 -0.16 10.85 32.30
N ALA A 345 1.14 10.90 31.98
CA ALA A 345 1.63 10.78 30.61
C ALA A 345 1.27 9.42 29.99
N TRP A 346 1.38 8.33 30.76
CA TRP A 346 1.02 6.99 30.31
C TRP A 346 -0.49 6.84 30.08
N ASP A 347 -1.31 7.37 31.00
CA ASP A 347 -2.77 7.38 30.81
C ASP A 347 -3.16 8.10 29.51
N ILE A 348 -2.58 9.27 29.25
CA ILE A 348 -2.82 10.02 28.01
C ILE A 348 -2.36 9.23 26.80
N THR A 349 -1.13 8.73 26.81
CA THR A 349 -0.53 8.00 25.67
C THR A 349 -1.36 6.77 25.29
N THR A 350 -1.71 5.96 26.27
CA THR A 350 -2.48 4.72 26.04
C THR A 350 -3.92 4.95 25.60
N ARG A 351 -4.43 6.15 25.71
CA ARG A 351 -5.75 6.55 25.17
C ARG A 351 -5.66 7.28 23.83
N CYS A 352 -4.44 7.63 23.38
CA CYS A 352 -4.23 8.34 22.11
C CYS A 352 -3.76 7.44 20.98
N VAL A 353 -3.17 6.26 21.26
CA VAL A 353 -2.55 5.43 20.21
C VAL A 353 -3.34 4.16 19.94
N ALA A 354 -3.51 3.83 18.67
CA ALA A 354 -4.13 2.61 18.19
C ALA A 354 -3.27 1.97 17.10
N TYR A 355 -3.29 0.65 16.99
CA TYR A 355 -2.39 -0.13 16.15
C TYR A 355 -3.17 -1.06 15.22
N THR A 356 -2.81 -1.02 13.94
CA THR A 356 -3.25 -1.98 12.94
C THR A 356 -2.09 -2.90 12.56
N ASN A 357 -2.26 -4.21 12.71
CA ASN A 357 -1.30 -5.21 12.26
C ASN A 357 -1.59 -5.61 10.80
N HIS A 358 -0.55 -5.61 9.95
CA HIS A 358 -0.65 -6.04 8.56
C HIS A 358 0.15 -7.31 8.25
N THR A 359 0.70 -7.96 9.27
CA THR A 359 1.66 -9.06 9.13
C THR A 359 1.17 -10.29 9.87
N ILE A 360 1.21 -11.47 9.23
CA ILE A 360 0.92 -12.75 9.87
C ILE A 360 2.22 -13.45 10.31
N MET A 361 3.28 -13.35 9.49
CA MET A 361 4.52 -14.10 9.74
C MET A 361 5.29 -13.51 10.93
N ALA A 362 5.50 -14.31 11.98
CA ALA A 362 6.23 -13.89 13.20
C ALA A 362 7.64 -13.34 12.90
N GLU A 363 8.35 -13.94 11.93
CA GLU A 363 9.67 -13.48 11.53
C GLU A 363 9.69 -12.12 10.83
N ALA A 364 8.54 -11.68 10.31
CA ALA A 364 8.39 -10.37 9.67
C ALA A 364 7.95 -9.27 10.65
N LEU A 365 7.66 -9.61 11.91
CA LEU A 365 7.42 -8.63 12.96
C LEU A 365 8.71 -7.86 13.24
N GLU A 366 8.62 -6.54 13.19
CA GLU A 366 9.78 -5.65 13.27
C GLU A 366 10.47 -5.68 14.63
N LYS A 367 11.79 -5.86 14.60
CA LYS A 367 12.66 -5.87 15.76
C LYS A 367 13.89 -5.02 15.48
N TRP A 368 14.33 -4.27 16.47
CA TRP A 368 15.55 -3.46 16.37
C TRP A 368 16.58 -3.96 17.37
N PRO A 369 17.87 -4.12 16.98
CA PRO A 369 18.94 -4.32 17.95
C PRO A 369 18.96 -3.19 18.98
N ILE A 370 19.00 -3.53 20.26
CA ILE A 370 19.04 -2.54 21.36
C ILE A 370 20.18 -1.56 21.17
N GLU A 371 21.36 -2.06 20.78
CA GLU A 371 22.55 -1.23 20.56
C GLU A 371 22.29 -0.10 19.54
N ILE A 372 21.64 -0.41 18.42
CA ILE A 372 21.29 0.59 17.39
C ILE A 372 20.26 1.57 17.94
N PHE A 373 19.21 1.06 18.56
CA PHE A 373 18.10 1.86 19.06
C PHE A 373 18.58 2.83 20.16
N GLN A 374 19.34 2.32 21.13
CA GLN A 374 19.87 3.11 22.25
C GLN A 374 20.84 4.19 21.78
N ARG A 375 21.70 3.88 20.81
CA ARG A 375 22.68 4.83 20.29
C ARG A 375 22.02 5.95 19.47
N LEU A 376 21.02 5.63 18.68
CA LEU A 376 20.32 6.62 17.84
C LEU A 376 19.29 7.43 18.60
N LEU A 377 18.62 6.84 19.58
CA LEU A 377 17.48 7.41 20.29
C LEU A 377 17.66 7.21 21.81
N PRO A 378 18.69 7.78 22.43
CA PRO A 378 19.08 7.43 23.80
C PRO A 378 17.99 7.73 24.83
N ARG A 379 17.28 8.87 24.73
CA ARG A 379 16.20 9.19 25.68
C ARG A 379 14.96 8.36 25.42
N VAL A 380 14.60 8.18 24.16
CA VAL A 380 13.47 7.31 23.76
C VAL A 380 13.71 5.88 24.25
N TYR A 381 14.93 5.37 24.16
CA TYR A 381 15.29 4.05 24.69
C TYR A 381 15.06 3.94 26.22
N GLN A 382 15.47 4.94 27.00
CA GLN A 382 15.22 4.94 28.45
C GLN A 382 13.72 4.85 28.76
N ILE A 383 12.89 5.51 27.97
CA ILE A 383 11.44 5.44 28.13
C ILE A 383 10.91 4.06 27.73
N VAL A 384 11.40 3.47 26.64
CA VAL A 384 11.05 2.10 26.25
C VAL A 384 11.45 1.10 27.34
N ASP A 385 12.62 1.27 27.94
CA ASP A 385 13.10 0.41 29.04
C ASP A 385 12.18 0.48 30.27
N GLU A 386 11.75 1.67 30.65
CA GLU A 386 10.80 1.84 31.76
C GLU A 386 9.41 1.28 31.45
N ILE A 387 8.92 1.47 30.21
CA ILE A 387 7.67 0.83 29.77
C ILE A 387 7.80 -0.70 29.86
N ASN A 388 8.90 -1.24 29.36
CA ASN A 388 9.18 -2.68 29.42
C ASN A 388 9.25 -3.18 30.85
N ARG A 389 9.98 -2.49 31.74
CA ARG A 389 10.10 -2.87 33.15
C ARG A 389 8.73 -2.98 33.82
N ARG A 390 7.88 -1.98 33.65
CA ARG A 390 6.53 -1.97 34.20
C ARG A 390 5.66 -3.08 33.60
N PHE A 391 5.76 -3.31 32.32
CA PHE A 391 5.02 -4.37 31.65
C PHE A 391 5.46 -5.78 32.07
N VAL A 392 6.77 -6.01 32.21
CA VAL A 392 7.29 -7.29 32.72
C VAL A 392 6.79 -7.57 34.15
N MET A 393 6.66 -6.53 34.98
CA MET A 393 6.02 -6.70 36.30
C MET A 393 4.56 -7.17 36.19
N GLN A 394 3.79 -6.61 35.26
CA GLN A 394 2.41 -7.04 35.02
C GLN A 394 2.33 -8.49 34.51
N ILE A 395 3.27 -8.90 33.63
CA ILE A 395 3.36 -10.29 33.16
C ILE A 395 3.63 -11.21 34.35
N ASN A 396 4.59 -10.90 35.20
CA ASN A 396 4.96 -11.71 36.36
C ASN A 396 3.86 -11.77 37.42
N GLU A 397 3.10 -10.71 37.59
CA GLU A 397 1.93 -10.69 38.47
C GLU A 397 0.83 -11.63 37.94
N ARG A 398 0.57 -11.57 36.64
CA ARG A 398 -0.47 -12.37 35.97
C ARG A 398 -0.08 -13.84 35.80
N TYR A 399 1.19 -14.10 35.52
CA TYR A 399 1.76 -15.44 35.22
C TYR A 399 3.03 -15.70 36.04
N PRO A 400 2.93 -15.87 37.38
CA PRO A 400 4.08 -16.00 38.25
C PRO A 400 5.04 -17.13 37.82
N GLY A 401 6.32 -16.82 37.65
CA GLY A 401 7.36 -17.77 37.27
C GLY A 401 7.32 -18.31 35.84
N ASN A 402 6.53 -17.72 34.98
CA ASN A 402 6.42 -18.14 33.57
C ASN A 402 7.38 -17.33 32.67
N GLU A 403 8.65 -17.76 32.62
CA GLU A 403 9.69 -17.12 31.79
C GLU A 403 9.37 -17.16 30.28
N ASP A 404 8.63 -18.16 29.82
CA ASP A 404 8.23 -18.23 28.40
C ASP A 404 7.28 -17.10 28.01
N LYS A 405 6.33 -16.75 28.88
CA LYS A 405 5.47 -15.59 28.69
C LYS A 405 6.27 -14.27 28.67
N VAL A 406 7.23 -14.13 29.57
CA VAL A 406 8.12 -12.94 29.59
C VAL A 406 8.91 -12.86 28.29
N ARG A 407 9.53 -13.96 27.85
CA ARG A 407 10.31 -14.01 26.61
C ARG A 407 9.47 -13.64 25.37
N LYS A 408 8.24 -14.09 25.28
CA LYS A 408 7.36 -13.83 24.15
C LYS A 408 6.78 -12.42 24.16
N MET A 409 6.38 -11.91 25.31
CA MET A 409 5.59 -10.70 25.45
C MET A 409 6.40 -9.45 25.78
N ALA A 410 7.57 -9.55 26.41
CA ALA A 410 8.39 -8.40 26.75
C ALA A 410 8.76 -7.57 25.51
N ILE A 411 8.85 -6.26 25.69
CA ILE A 411 9.26 -5.32 24.63
C ILE A 411 10.76 -5.46 24.38
N LEU A 412 11.54 -5.55 25.45
CA LEU A 412 13.00 -5.77 25.40
C LEU A 412 13.32 -7.20 25.81
N TYR A 413 13.84 -7.99 24.88
CA TYR A 413 14.29 -9.35 25.13
C TYR A 413 15.31 -9.80 24.08
N ASP A 414 16.28 -10.65 24.45
CA ASP A 414 17.33 -11.17 23.57
C ASP A 414 18.09 -10.08 22.78
N GLY A 415 18.35 -8.93 23.39
CA GLY A 415 19.06 -7.82 22.76
C GLY A 415 18.26 -7.08 21.67
N GLN A 416 16.94 -7.28 21.63
CA GLN A 416 16.04 -6.72 20.63
C GLN A 416 14.96 -5.85 21.26
N VAL A 417 14.56 -4.78 20.55
CA VAL A 417 13.35 -4.01 20.78
C VAL A 417 12.25 -4.58 19.88
N LYS A 418 11.22 -5.17 20.48
CA LYS A 418 10.09 -5.80 19.76
C LYS A 418 8.99 -4.77 19.56
N MET A 419 8.90 -4.21 18.37
CA MET A 419 8.01 -3.09 18.08
C MET A 419 6.53 -3.46 18.18
N ALA A 420 6.13 -4.61 17.63
CA ALA A 420 4.74 -5.07 17.75
C ALA A 420 4.31 -5.23 19.22
N ASN A 421 5.18 -5.74 20.08
CA ASN A 421 4.89 -5.90 21.50
C ASN A 421 4.64 -4.52 22.15
N MET A 422 5.47 -3.53 21.86
CA MET A 422 5.26 -2.17 22.35
C MET A 422 3.96 -1.55 21.83
N ALA A 423 3.62 -1.74 20.56
CA ALA A 423 2.39 -1.23 19.96
C ALA A 423 1.14 -1.83 20.65
N ILE A 424 1.17 -3.13 20.96
CA ILE A 424 0.06 -3.82 21.64
C ILE A 424 -0.08 -3.38 23.08
N VAL A 425 1.05 -3.26 23.79
CA VAL A 425 1.06 -2.84 25.20
C VAL A 425 0.43 -1.45 25.37
N ALA A 426 0.82 -0.51 24.53
CA ALA A 426 0.39 0.88 24.62
C ALA A 426 -0.94 1.17 23.88
N GLY A 427 -1.23 0.48 22.78
CA GLY A 427 -2.43 0.71 21.99
C GLY A 427 -3.72 0.34 22.73
N TYR A 428 -4.73 1.20 22.67
CA TYR A 428 -6.06 0.85 23.20
C TYR A 428 -6.87 -0.05 22.26
N SER A 429 -6.47 -0.13 21.00
CA SER A 429 -7.03 -1.01 19.98
C SER A 429 -5.93 -1.64 19.15
N VAL A 430 -6.08 -2.94 18.90
CA VAL A 430 -5.23 -3.75 18.02
C VAL A 430 -6.16 -4.43 17.02
N ASN A 431 -6.09 -4.05 15.75
CA ASN A 431 -6.92 -4.69 14.76
C ASN A 431 -6.13 -5.45 13.71
N GLY A 432 -6.70 -6.57 13.28
CA GLY A 432 -6.36 -7.22 12.03
C GLY A 432 -7.10 -6.59 10.85
N VAL A 433 -6.81 -7.05 9.64
CA VAL A 433 -7.26 -6.41 8.38
C VAL A 433 -8.13 -7.32 7.50
N ALA A 434 -8.43 -8.50 7.98
CA ALA A 434 -9.42 -9.43 7.44
C ALA A 434 -9.87 -10.37 8.56
N LYS A 435 -11.05 -10.96 8.41
CA LYS A 435 -11.63 -11.86 9.42
C LYS A 435 -10.67 -13.02 9.78
N LEU A 436 -10.20 -13.74 8.77
CA LEU A 436 -9.25 -14.85 8.98
C LEU A 436 -7.94 -14.37 9.61
N HIS A 437 -7.38 -13.26 9.14
CA HIS A 437 -6.17 -12.66 9.70
C HIS A 437 -6.32 -12.38 11.20
N THR A 438 -7.42 -11.77 11.59
CA THR A 438 -7.69 -11.43 12.99
C THR A 438 -7.78 -12.69 13.85
N GLU A 439 -8.44 -13.76 13.36
CA GLU A 439 -8.52 -15.04 14.08
C GLU A 439 -7.13 -15.71 14.21
N ILE A 440 -6.28 -15.64 13.18
CA ILE A 440 -4.90 -16.15 13.25
C ILE A 440 -4.09 -15.35 14.28
N LEU A 441 -4.23 -14.03 14.32
CA LEU A 441 -3.57 -13.21 15.34
C LEU A 441 -3.99 -13.62 16.76
N LYS A 442 -5.29 -13.77 17.02
CA LYS A 442 -5.83 -14.14 18.32
C LYS A 442 -5.42 -15.56 18.77
N ASN A 443 -5.44 -16.51 17.85
CA ASN A 443 -5.32 -17.93 18.17
C ASN A 443 -3.89 -18.49 17.99
N GLN A 444 -3.02 -17.76 17.26
CA GLN A 444 -1.66 -18.19 16.95
C GLN A 444 -0.63 -17.11 17.33
N GLU A 445 -0.40 -16.15 16.46
CA GLU A 445 0.75 -15.25 16.49
C GLU A 445 0.80 -14.34 17.72
N LEU A 446 -0.35 -13.79 18.14
CA LEU A 446 -0.47 -12.87 19.26
C LEU A 446 -1.36 -13.44 20.38
N HIS A 447 -1.47 -14.77 20.45
CA HIS A 447 -2.34 -15.44 21.40
C HIS A 447 -2.10 -15.00 22.85
N ASP A 448 -0.83 -14.92 23.27
CA ASP A 448 -0.49 -14.52 24.63
C ASP A 448 -0.97 -13.11 24.99
N PHE A 449 -0.91 -12.20 24.03
CA PHE A 449 -1.46 -10.85 24.19
C PHE A 449 -3.00 -10.83 24.18
N TYR A 450 -3.61 -11.66 23.33
CA TYR A 450 -5.06 -11.78 23.30
C TYR A 450 -5.61 -12.37 24.62
N GLU A 451 -4.90 -13.34 25.19
CA GLU A 451 -5.25 -13.90 26.51
C GLU A 451 -5.16 -12.83 27.62
N MET A 452 -4.19 -11.92 27.54
CA MET A 452 -3.98 -10.86 28.53
C MET A 452 -4.90 -9.65 28.34
N PHE A 453 -5.18 -9.27 27.08
CA PHE A 453 -5.92 -8.07 26.68
C PHE A 453 -6.96 -8.37 25.59
N PRO A 454 -7.94 -9.25 25.84
CA PRO A 454 -8.89 -9.66 24.81
C PRO A 454 -9.72 -8.50 24.27
N GLU A 455 -9.99 -7.48 25.07
CA GLU A 455 -10.77 -6.30 24.73
C GLU A 455 -10.12 -5.38 23.70
N LYS A 456 -8.79 -5.45 23.52
CA LYS A 456 -8.07 -4.64 22.53
C LYS A 456 -8.25 -5.17 21.10
N PHE A 457 -8.47 -6.48 20.92
CA PHE A 457 -8.42 -7.14 19.63
C PHE A 457 -9.73 -7.06 18.88
N ASN A 458 -9.68 -6.56 17.66
CA ASN A 458 -10.85 -6.49 16.77
C ASN A 458 -10.43 -6.63 15.30
N ASN A 459 -11.41 -6.81 14.41
CA ASN A 459 -11.22 -6.90 12.98
C ASN A 459 -11.76 -5.66 12.27
N LYS A 460 -10.97 -5.12 11.35
CA LYS A 460 -11.41 -4.13 10.36
C LYS A 460 -10.99 -4.62 8.99
N THR A 461 -11.91 -5.30 8.29
CA THR A 461 -11.64 -5.80 6.94
C THR A 461 -11.27 -4.63 6.03
N ASN A 462 -10.14 -4.74 5.33
CA ASN A 462 -9.68 -3.73 4.39
C ASN A 462 -10.71 -3.45 3.31
N GLY A 463 -10.56 -2.32 2.65
CA GLY A 463 -11.38 -1.91 1.53
C GLY A 463 -10.61 -1.03 0.55
N ILE A 464 -11.26 -0.71 -0.54
CA ILE A 464 -10.74 0.11 -1.64
C ILE A 464 -11.70 1.25 -1.95
N THR A 465 -11.18 2.37 -2.48
CA THR A 465 -12.04 3.46 -2.94
C THR A 465 -12.57 3.19 -4.34
N GLN A 466 -13.88 3.15 -4.48
CA GLN A 466 -14.57 3.00 -5.77
C GLN A 466 -14.40 4.22 -6.67
N ARG A 467 -14.09 5.39 -6.11
CA ARG A 467 -13.85 6.61 -6.91
C ARG A 467 -12.61 6.45 -7.77
N ARG A 468 -11.50 5.94 -7.25
CA ARG A 468 -10.33 5.64 -8.08
C ARG A 468 -10.49 4.37 -8.90
N PHE A 469 -10.90 3.27 -8.29
CA PHE A 469 -10.81 1.94 -8.92
C PHE A 469 -12.01 1.54 -9.78
N LEU A 470 -13.07 2.34 -9.79
CA LEU A 470 -14.17 2.21 -10.74
C LEU A 470 -14.38 3.51 -11.51
N ALA A 471 -14.69 4.63 -10.85
CA ALA A 471 -15.03 5.86 -11.54
C ALA A 471 -13.88 6.39 -12.42
N HIS A 472 -12.66 6.40 -11.92
CA HIS A 472 -11.47 6.83 -12.66
C HIS A 472 -10.87 5.73 -13.55
N ALA A 473 -10.68 4.52 -13.01
CA ALA A 473 -9.99 3.45 -13.70
C ALA A 473 -10.79 2.85 -14.88
N ASN A 474 -12.12 2.79 -14.73
CA ASN A 474 -13.01 2.12 -15.70
C ASN A 474 -14.26 2.98 -15.97
N PRO A 475 -14.12 4.12 -16.65
CA PRO A 475 -15.23 5.02 -16.90
C PRO A 475 -16.35 4.36 -17.72
N LEU A 476 -16.05 3.43 -18.62
CA LEU A 476 -17.07 2.71 -19.38
C LEU A 476 -17.98 1.87 -18.48
N LEU A 477 -17.40 1.14 -17.53
CA LEU A 477 -18.17 0.36 -16.55
C LEU A 477 -18.91 1.28 -15.57
N ALA A 478 -18.28 2.35 -15.11
CA ALA A 478 -18.89 3.34 -14.23
C ALA A 478 -20.13 3.99 -14.86
N ASP A 479 -20.04 4.40 -16.12
CA ASP A 479 -21.16 4.98 -16.87
C ASP A 479 -22.29 3.96 -17.08
N TRP A 480 -21.94 2.72 -17.40
CA TRP A 480 -22.90 1.64 -17.56
C TRP A 480 -23.63 1.34 -16.24
N ALA A 481 -22.88 1.20 -15.15
CA ALA A 481 -23.46 0.95 -13.83
C ALA A 481 -24.37 2.12 -13.42
N THR A 482 -23.95 3.36 -13.66
CA THR A 482 -24.75 4.57 -13.36
C THR A 482 -26.06 4.58 -14.15
N LYS A 483 -26.05 4.19 -15.42
CA LYS A 483 -27.28 4.07 -16.23
C LYS A 483 -28.22 3.00 -15.69
N LYS A 484 -27.71 1.91 -15.12
CA LYS A 484 -28.52 0.80 -14.59
C LYS A 484 -29.05 1.05 -13.19
N VAL A 485 -28.22 1.61 -12.27
CA VAL A 485 -28.53 1.67 -10.84
C VAL A 485 -28.48 3.07 -10.22
N GLY A 486 -28.18 4.11 -11.03
CA GLY A 486 -28.03 5.50 -10.57
C GLY A 486 -26.63 5.79 -10.03
N THR A 487 -26.36 7.06 -9.66
CA THR A 487 -25.06 7.55 -9.20
C THR A 487 -24.72 7.19 -7.76
N GLY A 488 -25.67 6.69 -6.99
CA GLY A 488 -25.53 6.50 -5.54
C GLY A 488 -24.40 5.55 -5.11
N TRP A 489 -23.91 4.68 -6.03
CA TRP A 489 -22.80 3.77 -5.74
C TRP A 489 -21.47 4.50 -5.50
N ILE A 490 -21.33 5.74 -5.97
CA ILE A 490 -20.08 6.51 -5.82
C ILE A 490 -19.77 6.78 -4.34
N THR A 491 -20.82 6.96 -3.53
CA THR A 491 -20.70 7.19 -2.07
C THR A 491 -21.25 6.04 -1.21
N ASP A 492 -21.88 5.05 -1.83
CA ASP A 492 -22.38 3.85 -1.18
C ASP A 492 -22.28 2.65 -2.13
N LEU A 493 -21.14 1.97 -2.08
CA LEU A 493 -20.84 0.87 -3.00
C LEU A 493 -21.82 -0.30 -2.91
N THR A 494 -22.53 -0.44 -1.80
CA THR A 494 -23.56 -1.49 -1.63
C THR A 494 -24.71 -1.36 -2.63
N LYS A 495 -24.91 -0.17 -3.19
CA LYS A 495 -25.94 0.07 -4.22
C LYS A 495 -25.67 -0.65 -5.53
N LEU A 496 -24.45 -1.12 -5.78
CA LEU A 496 -24.15 -2.00 -6.91
C LEU A 496 -24.87 -3.36 -6.81
N SER A 497 -25.34 -3.76 -5.63
CA SER A 497 -26.15 -4.97 -5.46
C SER A 497 -27.42 -5.00 -6.35
N LYS A 498 -27.92 -3.84 -6.75
CA LYS A 498 -29.04 -3.75 -7.72
C LYS A 498 -28.69 -4.35 -9.08
N LEU A 499 -27.41 -4.51 -9.42
CA LEU A 499 -26.96 -5.19 -10.63
C LEU A 499 -27.31 -6.69 -10.65
N ASN A 500 -27.64 -7.29 -9.51
CA ASN A 500 -28.16 -8.67 -9.45
C ASN A 500 -29.35 -8.88 -10.39
N ALA A 501 -30.22 -7.88 -10.52
CA ALA A 501 -31.38 -7.93 -11.41
C ALA A 501 -31.01 -8.05 -12.90
N TYR A 502 -29.78 -7.73 -13.27
CA TYR A 502 -29.28 -7.74 -14.65
C TYR A 502 -28.38 -8.95 -14.95
N ALA A 503 -28.01 -9.75 -13.96
CA ALA A 503 -27.04 -10.83 -14.11
C ALA A 503 -27.47 -11.90 -15.11
N ASP A 504 -28.77 -12.20 -15.18
CA ASP A 504 -29.34 -13.16 -16.13
C ASP A 504 -29.80 -12.50 -17.44
N SER A 505 -29.67 -11.18 -17.60
CA SER A 505 -30.10 -10.48 -18.82
C SER A 505 -29.08 -10.64 -19.94
N PRO A 506 -29.45 -11.28 -21.10
CA PRO A 506 -28.54 -11.39 -22.24
C PRO A 506 -28.06 -10.04 -22.77
N VAL A 507 -28.91 -9.02 -22.70
CA VAL A 507 -28.56 -7.65 -23.12
C VAL A 507 -27.51 -7.06 -22.21
N ALA A 508 -27.70 -7.12 -20.88
CA ALA A 508 -26.73 -6.62 -19.92
C ALA A 508 -25.40 -7.39 -19.97
N GLN A 509 -25.45 -8.70 -20.16
CA GLN A 509 -24.28 -9.54 -20.36
C GLN A 509 -23.49 -9.15 -21.63
N GLN A 510 -24.16 -8.81 -22.70
CA GLN A 510 -23.53 -8.36 -23.93
C GLN A 510 -22.93 -6.96 -23.79
N GLU A 511 -23.65 -6.02 -23.19
CA GLU A 511 -23.14 -4.67 -22.89
C GLU A 511 -21.87 -4.74 -22.03
N PHE A 512 -21.88 -5.56 -20.99
CA PHE A 512 -20.71 -5.79 -20.14
C PHE A 512 -19.53 -6.40 -20.92
N ALA A 513 -19.81 -7.37 -21.80
CA ALA A 513 -18.78 -7.99 -22.63
C ALA A 513 -18.10 -6.98 -23.56
N GLU A 514 -18.85 -6.06 -24.13
CA GLU A 514 -18.33 -4.99 -24.99
C GLU A 514 -17.43 -4.02 -24.21
N ILE A 515 -17.84 -3.65 -22.97
CA ILE A 515 -17.04 -2.83 -22.06
C ILE A 515 -15.72 -3.55 -21.72
N LYS A 516 -15.80 -4.82 -21.30
CA LYS A 516 -14.62 -5.63 -20.99
C LYS A 516 -13.69 -5.72 -22.18
N ARG A 517 -14.23 -6.00 -23.36
CA ARG A 517 -13.43 -6.08 -24.59
C ARG A 517 -12.75 -4.76 -24.93
N ALA A 518 -13.42 -3.62 -24.78
CA ALA A 518 -12.83 -2.31 -24.99
C ALA A 518 -11.64 -2.06 -24.03
N ASN A 519 -11.77 -2.41 -22.77
CA ASN A 519 -10.68 -2.33 -21.80
C ASN A 519 -9.52 -3.30 -22.13
N LYS A 520 -9.83 -4.50 -22.62
CA LYS A 520 -8.81 -5.47 -23.08
C LYS A 520 -8.04 -4.97 -24.30
N VAL A 521 -8.71 -4.33 -25.25
CA VAL A 521 -8.08 -3.66 -26.41
C VAL A 521 -7.15 -2.53 -25.93
N ARG A 522 -7.60 -1.73 -24.97
CA ARG A 522 -6.77 -0.67 -24.36
C ARG A 522 -5.50 -1.25 -23.73
N LEU A 523 -5.62 -2.32 -22.94
CA LEU A 523 -4.45 -2.98 -22.34
C LEU A 523 -3.56 -3.64 -23.39
N ALA A 524 -4.13 -4.30 -24.41
CA ALA A 524 -3.36 -4.89 -25.51
C ALA A 524 -2.52 -3.84 -26.26
N LYS A 525 -3.09 -2.65 -26.47
CA LYS A 525 -2.35 -1.51 -27.04
C LYS A 525 -1.21 -1.08 -26.11
N TYR A 526 -1.48 -0.92 -24.83
CA TYR A 526 -0.44 -0.59 -23.84
C TYR A 526 0.70 -1.61 -23.84
N ILE A 527 0.38 -2.91 -23.84
CA ILE A 527 1.37 -4.00 -23.91
C ILE A 527 2.17 -3.93 -25.21
N LYS A 528 1.53 -3.64 -26.34
CA LYS A 528 2.24 -3.49 -27.63
C LYS A 528 3.23 -2.34 -27.60
N GLU A 529 2.82 -1.20 -27.06
CA GLU A 529 3.64 0.01 -26.99
C GLU A 529 4.83 -0.13 -26.02
N HIS A 530 4.65 -0.85 -24.90
CA HIS A 530 5.66 -0.95 -23.84
C HIS A 530 6.49 -2.24 -23.88
N ASN A 531 5.87 -3.35 -24.33
CA ASN A 531 6.52 -4.66 -24.37
C ASN A 531 6.84 -5.15 -25.79
N GLY A 532 6.29 -4.51 -26.81
CA GLY A 532 6.43 -4.96 -28.20
C GLY A 532 5.66 -6.25 -28.53
N ILE A 533 4.84 -6.76 -27.62
CA ILE A 533 4.13 -8.04 -27.74
C ILE A 533 2.71 -7.80 -28.27
N ASP A 534 2.33 -8.55 -29.31
CA ASP A 534 0.96 -8.59 -29.77
C ASP A 534 0.17 -9.62 -28.96
N VAL A 535 -0.88 -9.16 -28.27
CA VAL A 535 -1.79 -10.01 -27.51
C VAL A 535 -3.18 -9.98 -28.12
N ASN A 536 -3.85 -11.13 -28.13
CA ASN A 536 -5.22 -11.25 -28.62
C ASN A 536 -6.20 -10.78 -27.54
N PRO A 537 -6.96 -9.67 -27.75
CA PRO A 537 -7.95 -9.20 -26.77
C PRO A 537 -9.09 -10.18 -26.50
N ASP A 538 -9.29 -11.16 -27.40
CA ASP A 538 -10.31 -12.20 -27.23
C ASP A 538 -9.80 -13.42 -26.45
N SER A 539 -8.50 -13.48 -26.11
CA SER A 539 -7.94 -14.48 -25.20
C SER A 539 -8.36 -14.20 -23.75
N ILE A 540 -8.26 -15.19 -22.88
CA ILE A 540 -8.43 -14.98 -21.43
C ILE A 540 -7.27 -14.13 -20.93
N PHE A 541 -7.55 -12.98 -20.30
CA PHE A 541 -6.54 -12.19 -19.60
C PHE A 541 -6.44 -12.66 -18.16
N ASP A 542 -5.43 -13.48 -17.89
CA ASP A 542 -5.12 -14.07 -16.58
C ASP A 542 -4.01 -13.23 -15.91
N VAL A 543 -4.32 -12.58 -14.81
CA VAL A 543 -3.53 -11.47 -14.29
C VAL A 543 -3.07 -11.70 -12.86
N GLN A 544 -1.76 -11.62 -12.65
CA GLN A 544 -1.15 -11.55 -11.32
C GLN A 544 -0.26 -10.32 -11.22
N VAL A 545 -0.78 -9.27 -10.63
CA VAL A 545 -0.06 -8.00 -10.42
C VAL A 545 -0.05 -7.64 -8.94
N LYS A 546 1.11 -7.72 -8.35
CA LYS A 546 1.38 -7.45 -6.92
C LYS A 546 2.89 -7.46 -6.67
N ARG A 547 3.33 -6.92 -5.52
CA ARG A 547 4.73 -7.06 -5.10
C ARG A 547 5.18 -8.53 -5.17
N LEU A 548 6.38 -8.77 -5.66
CA LEU A 548 6.90 -10.12 -5.72
C LEU A 548 7.42 -10.56 -4.36
N HIS A 549 6.82 -11.63 -3.86
CA HIS A 549 7.25 -12.31 -2.64
C HIS A 549 6.94 -13.81 -2.78
N GLU A 550 7.79 -14.67 -2.20
CA GLU A 550 7.65 -16.12 -2.35
C GLU A 550 6.30 -16.64 -1.84
N TYR A 551 5.72 -16.06 -0.76
CA TYR A 551 4.42 -16.51 -0.25
C TYR A 551 3.24 -16.17 -1.17
N LYS A 552 3.38 -15.18 -2.06
CA LYS A 552 2.37 -14.81 -3.07
C LYS A 552 2.37 -15.77 -4.26
N ARG A 553 3.36 -16.60 -4.35
CA ARG A 553 3.52 -17.76 -5.23
C ARG A 553 3.46 -17.44 -6.74
N GLN A 554 4.04 -16.32 -7.16
CA GLN A 554 4.25 -16.06 -8.58
C GLN A 554 5.04 -17.21 -9.24
N LEU A 555 5.94 -17.86 -8.48
CA LEU A 555 6.65 -19.03 -8.96
C LEU A 555 5.68 -20.17 -9.32
N MET A 556 4.66 -20.44 -8.51
CA MET A 556 3.65 -21.47 -8.85
C MET A 556 2.90 -21.14 -10.14
N ASN A 557 2.55 -19.87 -10.36
CA ASN A 557 1.90 -19.44 -11.57
C ASN A 557 2.78 -19.70 -12.81
N ILE A 558 4.04 -19.27 -12.78
CA ILE A 558 4.91 -19.46 -13.95
C ILE A 558 5.25 -20.94 -14.17
N LEU A 559 5.39 -21.77 -13.12
CA LEU A 559 5.52 -23.21 -13.26
C LEU A 559 4.29 -23.83 -13.93
N HIS A 560 3.10 -23.34 -13.63
CA HIS A 560 1.87 -23.76 -14.29
C HIS A 560 1.83 -23.35 -15.76
N VAL A 561 2.32 -22.16 -16.10
CA VAL A 561 2.45 -21.73 -17.51
C VAL A 561 3.41 -22.67 -18.27
N MET A 562 4.54 -23.06 -17.67
CA MET A 562 5.48 -24.03 -18.23
C MET A 562 4.79 -25.41 -18.41
N TYR A 563 3.99 -25.83 -17.45
CA TYR A 563 3.18 -27.04 -17.52
C TYR A 563 2.20 -26.99 -18.72
N LEU A 564 1.46 -25.92 -18.87
CA LEU A 564 0.55 -25.73 -20.01
C LEU A 564 1.28 -25.74 -21.34
N TYR A 565 2.43 -25.09 -21.41
CA TYR A 565 3.27 -25.07 -22.61
C TYR A 565 3.71 -26.49 -23.00
N ASN A 566 4.17 -27.28 -22.02
CA ASN A 566 4.51 -28.70 -22.26
C ASN A 566 3.32 -29.49 -22.81
N LYS A 567 2.12 -29.31 -22.22
CA LYS A 567 0.89 -29.99 -22.66
C LYS A 567 0.51 -29.63 -24.09
N ILE A 568 0.59 -28.35 -24.45
CA ILE A 568 0.27 -27.89 -25.80
C ILE A 568 1.30 -28.39 -26.81
N LYS A 569 2.58 -28.42 -26.46
CA LYS A 569 3.63 -28.99 -27.32
C LYS A 569 3.43 -30.49 -27.59
N GLU A 570 3.02 -31.26 -26.57
CA GLU A 570 2.75 -32.68 -26.67
C GLU A 570 1.47 -32.96 -27.47
N ASN A 571 0.45 -32.09 -27.37
CA ASN A 571 -0.81 -32.19 -28.09
C ASN A 571 -1.29 -30.83 -28.58
N PRO A 572 -0.78 -30.34 -29.75
CA PRO A 572 -1.15 -29.04 -30.28
C PRO A 572 -2.64 -28.90 -30.63
N SER A 573 -3.37 -30.02 -30.78
CA SER A 573 -4.80 -30.04 -31.06
C SER A 573 -5.71 -30.06 -29.83
N MET A 574 -5.11 -30.02 -28.61
CA MET A 574 -5.90 -30.04 -27.38
C MET A 574 -6.89 -28.88 -27.34
N ASP A 575 -8.04 -29.13 -26.72
CA ASP A 575 -9.08 -28.13 -26.51
C ASP A 575 -8.69 -27.13 -25.44
N PHE A 576 -7.99 -26.09 -25.84
CA PHE A 576 -7.46 -25.05 -24.99
C PHE A 576 -7.89 -23.68 -25.50
N TYR A 577 -8.55 -22.90 -24.63
CA TYR A 577 -8.94 -21.53 -24.98
C TYR A 577 -7.70 -20.61 -24.92
N PRO A 578 -7.45 -19.77 -25.92
CA PRO A 578 -6.30 -18.86 -25.92
C PRO A 578 -6.21 -18.05 -24.63
N ARG A 579 -5.03 -17.98 -24.06
CA ARG A 579 -4.79 -17.32 -22.77
C ARG A 579 -3.53 -16.47 -22.79
N THR A 580 -3.66 -15.27 -22.25
CA THR A 580 -2.56 -14.35 -22.01
C THR A 580 -2.34 -14.21 -20.51
N PHE A 581 -1.19 -14.69 -20.04
CA PHE A 581 -0.78 -14.54 -18.64
C PHE A 581 -0.03 -13.22 -18.49
N ILE A 582 -0.54 -12.34 -17.62
CA ILE A 582 -0.02 -11.00 -17.42
C ILE A 582 0.50 -10.88 -15.99
N PHE A 583 1.79 -10.62 -15.86
CA PHE A 583 2.49 -10.39 -14.60
C PHE A 583 2.89 -8.92 -14.49
N GLY A 584 2.92 -8.43 -13.26
CA GLY A 584 3.53 -7.16 -12.89
C GLY A 584 3.94 -7.22 -11.44
N ALA A 585 5.21 -6.96 -11.16
CA ALA A 585 5.75 -7.13 -9.82
C ALA A 585 7.06 -6.39 -9.64
N LYS A 586 7.22 -5.72 -8.51
CA LYS A 586 8.54 -5.24 -8.05
C LYS A 586 9.03 -6.16 -6.93
N ALA A 587 10.29 -6.59 -7.03
CA ALA A 587 10.99 -7.32 -5.97
C ALA A 587 11.84 -6.36 -5.14
N ALA A 588 11.94 -6.58 -3.83
CA ALA A 588 12.91 -5.85 -3.02
C ALA A 588 14.33 -6.06 -3.57
N ALA A 589 15.16 -5.01 -3.59
CA ALA A 589 16.47 -5.00 -4.25
C ALA A 589 17.40 -6.14 -3.78
N GLY A 590 17.37 -6.48 -2.49
CA GLY A 590 18.16 -7.56 -1.90
C GLY A 590 17.52 -8.95 -1.93
N TYR A 591 16.32 -9.10 -2.48
CA TYR A 591 15.57 -10.37 -2.43
C TYR A 591 15.88 -11.24 -3.66
N ARG A 592 16.91 -12.07 -3.56
CA ARG A 592 17.47 -12.86 -4.68
C ARG A 592 16.43 -13.77 -5.35
N ASN A 593 15.71 -14.61 -4.57
CA ASN A 593 14.73 -15.54 -5.13
C ASN A 593 13.59 -14.81 -5.85
N ALA A 594 13.14 -13.68 -5.32
CA ALA A 594 12.13 -12.85 -5.95
C ALA A 594 12.64 -12.29 -7.30
N LYS A 595 13.85 -11.75 -7.34
CA LYS A 595 14.47 -11.25 -8.58
C LYS A 595 14.70 -12.37 -9.60
N LYS A 596 15.09 -13.57 -9.15
CA LYS A 596 15.21 -14.77 -10.01
C LYS A 596 13.85 -15.21 -10.57
N THR A 597 12.78 -15.09 -9.81
CA THR A 597 11.43 -15.38 -10.30
C THR A 597 11.01 -14.43 -11.42
N ILE A 598 11.35 -13.13 -11.33
CA ILE A 598 11.11 -12.17 -12.42
C ILE A 598 11.88 -12.60 -13.68
N LYS A 599 13.17 -12.95 -13.53
CA LYS A 599 13.98 -13.44 -14.66
C LYS A 599 13.38 -14.70 -15.27
N LEU A 600 12.88 -15.65 -14.47
CA LEU A 600 12.21 -16.84 -14.95
C LEU A 600 10.96 -16.51 -15.77
N ILE A 601 10.11 -15.63 -15.28
CA ILE A 601 8.90 -15.20 -16.01
C ILE A 601 9.28 -14.64 -17.39
N ASN A 602 10.28 -13.77 -17.46
CA ASN A 602 10.73 -13.18 -18.73
C ASN A 602 11.38 -14.23 -19.65
N SER A 603 12.16 -15.16 -19.09
CA SER A 603 12.77 -16.25 -19.89
C SER A 603 11.73 -17.21 -20.46
N VAL A 604 10.68 -17.54 -19.69
CA VAL A 604 9.55 -18.33 -20.17
C VAL A 604 8.77 -17.57 -21.23
N ALA A 605 8.54 -16.27 -21.04
CA ALA A 605 7.90 -15.40 -22.03
C ALA A 605 8.63 -15.40 -23.36
N ASP A 606 9.96 -15.28 -23.35
CA ASP A 606 10.79 -15.28 -24.56
C ASP A 606 10.64 -16.59 -25.35
N VAL A 607 10.61 -17.73 -24.67
CA VAL A 607 10.43 -19.03 -25.32
C VAL A 607 9.01 -19.17 -25.88
N ILE A 608 8.00 -18.93 -25.08
CA ILE A 608 6.60 -19.19 -25.45
C ILE A 608 6.11 -18.21 -26.52
N ASN A 609 6.39 -16.93 -26.36
CA ASN A 609 5.89 -15.89 -27.27
C ASN A 609 6.48 -15.99 -28.68
N ASN A 610 7.66 -16.60 -28.83
CA ASN A 610 8.35 -16.81 -30.13
C ASN A 610 8.13 -18.21 -30.73
N ASP A 611 7.40 -19.09 -30.05
CA ASP A 611 7.09 -20.43 -30.59
C ASP A 611 5.82 -20.44 -31.44
N ALA A 612 5.99 -20.35 -32.75
CA ALA A 612 4.88 -20.42 -33.70
C ALA A 612 4.12 -21.75 -33.67
N SER A 613 4.74 -22.84 -33.21
CA SER A 613 4.15 -24.18 -33.27
C SER A 613 2.94 -24.35 -32.34
N ILE A 614 2.78 -23.48 -31.32
CA ILE A 614 1.61 -23.49 -30.43
C ILE A 614 0.44 -22.64 -30.92
N GLY A 615 0.58 -22.02 -32.09
CA GLY A 615 -0.52 -21.28 -32.75
C GLY A 615 -1.03 -20.06 -31.95
N GLY A 616 -0.19 -19.45 -31.15
CA GLY A 616 -0.55 -18.29 -30.32
C GLY A 616 -1.52 -18.61 -29.16
N LYS A 617 -1.71 -19.88 -28.82
CA LYS A 617 -2.60 -20.30 -27.72
C LYS A 617 -2.17 -19.77 -26.34
N LEU A 618 -0.88 -19.56 -26.13
CA LEU A 618 -0.31 -18.95 -24.92
C LEU A 618 0.49 -17.70 -25.27
N LYS A 619 0.35 -16.69 -24.44
CA LYS A 619 1.22 -15.51 -24.37
C LYS A 619 1.55 -15.24 -22.92
N VAL A 620 2.75 -14.75 -22.67
CA VAL A 620 3.22 -14.34 -21.34
C VAL A 620 3.75 -12.92 -21.43
N VAL A 621 3.28 -12.05 -20.56
CA VAL A 621 3.66 -10.64 -20.53
C VAL A 621 4.08 -10.28 -19.12
N PHE A 622 5.24 -9.64 -18.97
CA PHE A 622 5.65 -9.01 -17.74
C PHE A 622 5.57 -7.49 -17.93
N ILE A 623 4.62 -6.84 -17.25
CA ILE A 623 4.46 -5.39 -17.29
C ILE A 623 5.51 -4.75 -16.37
N GLU A 624 6.41 -4.00 -16.96
CA GLU A 624 7.47 -3.27 -16.27
C GLU A 624 6.91 -2.14 -15.41
N ASP A 625 7.56 -1.90 -14.28
CA ASP A 625 7.28 -0.79 -13.37
C ASP A 625 5.81 -0.72 -12.93
N TYR A 626 5.29 -1.84 -12.42
CA TYR A 626 3.93 -1.91 -11.90
C TYR A 626 3.70 -0.85 -10.81
N LYS A 627 2.71 0.00 -11.03
CA LYS A 627 2.33 1.12 -10.17
C LYS A 627 0.86 1.47 -10.36
N VAL A 628 0.32 2.43 -9.60
CA VAL A 628 -1.12 2.73 -9.61
C VAL A 628 -1.62 3.10 -11.00
N SER A 629 -0.90 3.93 -11.75
CA SER A 629 -1.35 4.43 -13.06
C SER A 629 -1.52 3.31 -14.11
N ASN A 630 -0.61 2.33 -14.17
CA ASN A 630 -0.80 1.17 -15.07
C ASN A 630 -1.72 0.09 -14.47
N ALA A 631 -1.77 -0.01 -13.15
CA ALA A 631 -2.70 -0.90 -12.46
C ALA A 631 -4.17 -0.63 -12.81
N GLU A 632 -4.56 0.63 -12.93
CA GLU A 632 -5.92 1.03 -13.28
C GLU A 632 -6.35 0.46 -14.65
N ILE A 633 -5.47 0.47 -15.65
CA ILE A 633 -5.69 -0.13 -16.96
C ILE A 633 -5.81 -1.65 -16.86
N ILE A 634 -4.97 -2.27 -16.05
CA ILE A 634 -4.89 -3.71 -15.86
C ILE A 634 -6.15 -4.24 -15.17
N PHE A 635 -6.59 -3.62 -14.07
CA PHE A 635 -7.79 -4.06 -13.34
C PHE A 635 -9.04 -4.03 -14.21
N ALA A 636 -9.21 -3.00 -15.03
CA ALA A 636 -10.35 -2.86 -15.92
C ALA A 636 -10.41 -3.96 -17.00
N ALA A 637 -9.26 -4.49 -17.42
CA ALA A 637 -9.12 -5.42 -18.53
C ALA A 637 -9.07 -6.91 -18.13
N ALA A 638 -8.84 -7.23 -16.85
CA ALA A 638 -8.63 -8.61 -16.41
C ALA A 638 -9.90 -9.45 -16.49
N ASP A 639 -9.76 -10.71 -16.95
CA ASP A 639 -10.80 -11.74 -16.86
C ASP A 639 -10.62 -12.58 -15.59
N VAL A 640 -9.38 -12.94 -15.26
CA VAL A 640 -9.02 -13.78 -14.12
C VAL A 640 -8.06 -13.03 -13.20
N SER A 641 -8.38 -13.04 -11.91
CA SER A 641 -7.61 -12.46 -10.84
C SER A 641 -6.89 -13.55 -10.05
N GLU A 642 -5.57 -13.54 -10.08
CA GLU A 642 -4.70 -14.51 -9.38
C GLU A 642 -4.44 -14.06 -7.94
N GLN A 643 -5.08 -14.74 -6.98
CA GLN A 643 -4.95 -14.48 -5.55
C GLN A 643 -4.52 -15.75 -4.81
N ILE A 644 -3.33 -16.23 -5.18
CA ILE A 644 -2.85 -17.60 -4.96
C ILE A 644 -1.82 -17.74 -3.83
N SER A 645 -1.81 -16.84 -2.88
CA SER A 645 -0.93 -16.93 -1.69
C SER A 645 -1.06 -18.28 -0.98
N THR A 646 0.00 -18.72 -0.32
CA THR A 646 -0.11 -19.83 0.61
C THR A 646 -1.11 -19.46 1.70
N ALA A 647 -2.10 -20.29 1.95
CA ALA A 647 -3.12 -20.02 2.96
C ALA A 647 -2.47 -19.76 4.33
N SER A 648 -2.98 -18.81 5.08
CA SER A 648 -2.45 -18.25 6.32
C SER A 648 -1.30 -17.22 6.18
N LYS A 649 -0.91 -16.81 4.99
CA LYS A 649 0.23 -15.89 4.80
C LYS A 649 -0.14 -14.48 4.34
N GLU A 650 -1.19 -14.32 3.54
CA GLU A 650 -1.70 -12.99 3.14
C GLU A 650 -2.68 -12.47 4.18
N ALA A 651 -2.36 -11.36 4.83
CA ALA A 651 -3.22 -10.80 5.87
C ALA A 651 -4.61 -10.40 5.32
N SER A 652 -4.66 -9.75 4.18
CA SER A 652 -5.91 -9.38 3.52
C SER A 652 -5.80 -9.51 2.00
N GLY A 653 -4.88 -8.77 1.39
CA GLY A 653 -4.93 -8.40 0.00
C GLY A 653 -5.96 -7.28 -0.23
N THR A 654 -5.72 -6.46 -1.24
CA THR A 654 -6.68 -5.45 -1.75
C THR A 654 -6.78 -5.47 -3.26
N GLY A 655 -5.80 -6.04 -3.94
CA GLY A 655 -5.86 -6.30 -5.38
C GLY A 655 -7.05 -7.17 -5.76
N ASN A 656 -7.33 -8.20 -4.97
CA ASN A 656 -8.52 -9.06 -5.10
C ASN A 656 -9.82 -8.25 -5.18
N MET A 657 -10.00 -7.25 -4.33
CA MET A 657 -11.20 -6.39 -4.28
C MET A 657 -11.30 -5.50 -5.54
N LYS A 658 -10.19 -4.99 -6.04
CA LYS A 658 -10.12 -4.15 -7.25
C LYS A 658 -10.50 -4.93 -8.51
N PHE A 659 -10.03 -6.17 -8.62
CA PHE A 659 -10.41 -7.08 -9.70
C PHE A 659 -11.89 -7.45 -9.61
N MET A 660 -12.39 -7.79 -8.43
CA MET A 660 -13.80 -8.08 -8.19
C MET A 660 -14.70 -6.91 -8.61
N LEU A 661 -14.33 -5.69 -8.24
CA LEU A 661 -15.04 -4.45 -8.61
C LEU A 661 -15.12 -4.24 -10.13
N ASN A 662 -14.14 -4.72 -10.88
CA ASN A 662 -14.06 -4.62 -12.33
C ASN A 662 -14.53 -5.89 -13.06
N GLY A 663 -15.15 -6.84 -12.35
CA GLY A 663 -15.77 -8.01 -12.95
C GLY A 663 -14.82 -9.13 -13.38
N ALA A 664 -13.61 -9.18 -12.84
CA ALA A 664 -12.75 -10.35 -12.96
C ALA A 664 -13.21 -11.45 -12.00
N LEU A 665 -13.07 -12.73 -12.42
CA LEU A 665 -13.28 -13.87 -11.55
C LEU A 665 -11.96 -14.24 -10.85
N THR A 666 -12.04 -14.49 -9.55
CA THR A 666 -10.86 -14.82 -8.75
C THR A 666 -10.57 -16.32 -8.75
N ILE A 667 -9.32 -16.68 -9.06
CA ILE A 667 -8.74 -17.95 -8.64
C ILE A 667 -7.87 -17.67 -7.40
N GLY A 668 -8.09 -18.42 -6.33
CA GLY A 668 -7.40 -18.14 -5.09
C GLY A 668 -7.49 -19.26 -4.07
N THR A 669 -6.71 -19.08 -3.03
CA THR A 669 -6.77 -19.89 -1.80
C THR A 669 -7.73 -19.25 -0.80
N MET A 670 -8.16 -20.03 0.20
CA MET A 670 -8.94 -19.51 1.32
C MET A 670 -8.01 -18.80 2.31
N ASP A 671 -7.59 -17.60 1.92
CA ASP A 671 -6.64 -16.76 2.62
C ASP A 671 -7.04 -15.28 2.59
N GLY A 672 -6.70 -14.55 3.64
CA GLY A 672 -6.98 -13.12 3.73
C GLY A 672 -8.45 -12.76 3.43
N ALA A 673 -8.64 -11.71 2.67
CA ALA A 673 -9.97 -11.26 2.28
C ALA A 673 -10.66 -12.16 1.23
N ASN A 674 -9.94 -13.10 0.61
CA ASN A 674 -10.58 -14.07 -0.31
C ASN A 674 -11.69 -14.86 0.39
N VAL A 675 -11.53 -15.15 1.69
CA VAL A 675 -12.56 -15.85 2.49
C VAL A 675 -13.85 -15.06 2.50
N GLU A 676 -13.78 -13.77 2.78
CA GLU A 676 -14.95 -12.88 2.83
C GLU A 676 -15.52 -12.62 1.43
N MET A 677 -14.68 -12.57 0.40
CA MET A 677 -15.14 -12.49 -1.00
C MET A 677 -15.93 -13.73 -1.39
N PHE A 678 -15.45 -14.92 -0.99
CA PHE A 678 -16.15 -16.18 -1.22
C PHE A 678 -17.50 -16.21 -0.50
N ASP A 679 -17.58 -15.71 0.71
CA ASP A 679 -18.85 -15.59 1.47
C ASP A 679 -19.85 -14.66 0.74
N GLU A 680 -19.37 -13.61 0.08
CA GLU A 680 -20.22 -12.64 -0.64
C GLU A 680 -20.72 -13.17 -2.00
N VAL A 681 -19.87 -13.88 -2.77
CA VAL A 681 -20.23 -14.26 -4.15
C VAL A 681 -20.62 -15.74 -4.31
N GLY A 682 -20.29 -16.58 -3.34
CA GLY A 682 -20.56 -18.03 -3.38
C GLY A 682 -19.59 -18.83 -4.24
N ALA A 683 -19.63 -20.14 -4.06
CA ALA A 683 -18.70 -21.11 -4.65
C ALA A 683 -18.74 -21.15 -6.20
N ASP A 684 -19.89 -20.81 -6.80
CA ASP A 684 -20.08 -20.85 -8.25
C ASP A 684 -19.38 -19.67 -8.98
N ASN A 685 -18.94 -18.66 -8.24
CA ASN A 685 -18.42 -17.40 -8.78
C ASN A 685 -16.96 -17.11 -8.40
N MET A 686 -16.29 -18.08 -7.76
CA MET A 686 -14.85 -18.08 -7.48
C MET A 686 -14.27 -19.47 -7.70
N PHE A 687 -12.99 -19.54 -8.04
CA PHE A 687 -12.25 -20.79 -8.21
C PHE A 687 -11.30 -20.96 -7.04
N ILE A 688 -11.67 -21.80 -6.07
CA ILE A 688 -10.88 -22.07 -4.87
C ILE A 688 -10.05 -23.33 -5.05
N PHE A 689 -8.82 -23.29 -4.59
CA PHE A 689 -7.89 -24.42 -4.62
C PHE A 689 -6.97 -24.42 -3.39
N GLY A 690 -6.24 -25.53 -3.23
CA GLY A 690 -5.15 -25.65 -2.27
C GLY A 690 -5.60 -25.95 -0.84
N MET A 691 -4.61 -26.05 0.02
CA MET A 691 -4.81 -26.31 1.45
C MET A 691 -5.47 -25.11 2.14
N SER A 692 -6.25 -25.39 3.17
CA SER A 692 -6.75 -24.40 4.12
C SER A 692 -5.62 -23.86 5.00
N SER A 693 -5.87 -22.73 5.68
CA SER A 693 -4.93 -22.17 6.64
C SER A 693 -4.60 -23.13 7.79
N ASP A 694 -5.60 -23.89 8.27
CA ASP A 694 -5.41 -24.85 9.35
C ASP A 694 -4.52 -26.03 8.91
N GLU A 695 -4.69 -26.51 7.68
CA GLU A 695 -3.81 -27.55 7.10
C GLU A 695 -2.38 -27.05 6.98
N VAL A 696 -2.17 -25.85 6.45
CA VAL A 696 -0.82 -25.27 6.34
C VAL A 696 -0.17 -25.12 7.72
N ILE A 697 -0.85 -24.50 8.67
CA ILE A 697 -0.35 -24.31 10.03
C ILE A 697 -0.05 -25.65 10.70
N SER A 698 -0.91 -26.66 10.48
CA SER A 698 -0.69 -27.99 11.02
C SER A 698 0.57 -28.66 10.48
N HIS A 699 0.82 -28.54 9.16
CA HIS A 699 2.06 -29.05 8.54
C HIS A 699 3.30 -28.30 9.02
N GLU A 700 3.22 -27.01 9.17
CA GLU A 700 4.32 -26.19 9.71
C GLU A 700 4.66 -26.60 11.16
N ASN A 701 3.67 -26.81 12.00
CA ASN A 701 3.87 -27.21 13.40
C ASN A 701 4.40 -28.65 13.56
N ARG A 702 3.95 -29.58 12.72
CA ARG A 702 4.39 -30.99 12.76
C ARG A 702 5.68 -31.26 12.01
N HIS A 703 6.12 -30.31 11.14
CA HIS A 703 7.31 -30.51 10.28
C HIS A 703 7.27 -31.81 9.46
N ASP A 704 6.08 -32.20 8.96
CA ASP A 704 5.83 -33.47 8.29
C ASP A 704 5.69 -33.36 6.76
N TYR A 705 5.89 -32.18 6.18
CA TYR A 705 5.81 -31.97 4.75
C TYR A 705 7.14 -32.28 4.05
N ASN A 706 7.09 -33.17 3.04
CA ASN A 706 8.22 -33.48 2.18
C ASN A 706 7.88 -33.25 0.69
N PRO A 707 8.35 -32.18 0.07
CA PRO A 707 8.05 -31.89 -1.34
C PRO A 707 8.65 -32.90 -2.32
N VAL A 708 9.74 -33.61 -1.92
CA VAL A 708 10.39 -34.61 -2.77
C VAL A 708 9.46 -35.78 -3.07
N ASP A 709 8.56 -36.16 -2.16
CA ASP A 709 7.59 -37.23 -2.41
C ASP A 709 6.61 -36.81 -3.53
N ILE A 710 6.16 -35.56 -3.58
CA ILE A 710 5.30 -35.06 -4.64
C ILE A 710 6.05 -35.01 -5.97
N TYR A 711 7.28 -34.48 -5.95
CA TYR A 711 8.17 -34.45 -7.11
C TYR A 711 8.40 -35.84 -7.71
N ASN A 712 8.62 -36.87 -6.87
CA ASN A 712 8.84 -38.22 -7.35
C ASN A 712 7.58 -38.88 -7.91
N ASN A 713 6.40 -38.55 -7.39
CA ASN A 713 5.13 -39.19 -7.74
C ASN A 713 4.36 -38.49 -8.84
N ASP A 714 4.67 -37.23 -9.19
CA ASP A 714 4.04 -36.48 -10.26
C ASP A 714 5.04 -36.22 -11.41
N ALA A 715 4.97 -37.04 -12.44
CA ALA A 715 5.90 -37.00 -13.58
C ALA A 715 5.83 -35.70 -14.37
N GLU A 716 4.63 -35.11 -14.52
CA GLU A 716 4.43 -33.84 -15.24
C GLU A 716 5.02 -32.68 -14.43
N LEU A 717 4.78 -32.63 -13.13
CA LEU A 717 5.35 -31.63 -12.24
C LEU A 717 6.87 -31.78 -12.12
N ARG A 718 7.37 -33.01 -12.04
CA ARG A 718 8.82 -33.29 -12.05
C ARG A 718 9.48 -32.73 -13.31
N LYS A 719 8.85 -32.94 -14.48
CA LYS A 719 9.34 -32.37 -15.76
C LYS A 719 9.47 -30.86 -15.66
N VAL A 720 8.44 -30.17 -15.18
CA VAL A 720 8.44 -28.71 -15.04
C VAL A 720 9.52 -28.25 -14.08
N VAL A 721 9.66 -28.86 -12.92
CA VAL A 721 10.69 -28.50 -11.94
C VAL A 721 12.09 -28.71 -12.51
N ASN A 722 12.32 -29.80 -13.24
CA ASN A 722 13.61 -30.05 -13.88
C ASN A 722 13.95 -29.05 -14.99
N GLN A 723 12.95 -28.48 -15.66
CA GLN A 723 13.16 -27.45 -16.67
C GLN A 723 13.78 -26.17 -16.11
N LEU A 724 13.81 -25.98 -14.78
CA LEU A 724 14.55 -24.89 -14.15
C LEU A 724 16.08 -25.05 -14.30
N VAL A 725 16.58 -26.29 -14.50
CA VAL A 725 18.01 -26.60 -14.47
C VAL A 725 18.51 -27.44 -15.66
N ASP A 726 17.65 -27.72 -16.63
CA ASP A 726 18.02 -28.52 -17.81
C ASP A 726 18.36 -27.67 -19.06
N GLY A 727 18.32 -26.36 -18.98
CA GLY A 727 18.59 -25.44 -20.07
C GLY A 727 17.38 -25.07 -20.92
N THR A 728 16.19 -25.62 -20.67
CA THR A 728 14.99 -25.31 -21.47
C THR A 728 14.71 -23.82 -21.55
N TYR A 729 14.81 -23.10 -20.43
CA TYR A 729 14.56 -21.65 -20.33
C TYR A 729 15.82 -20.81 -20.10
N SER A 730 16.98 -21.47 -20.06
CA SER A 730 18.30 -20.83 -19.88
C SER A 730 19.39 -21.64 -20.59
N PRO A 731 19.40 -21.72 -21.93
CA PRO A 731 20.26 -22.63 -22.67
C PRO A 731 21.75 -22.32 -22.50
N ASN A 732 22.08 -21.08 -22.19
CA ASN A 732 23.48 -20.66 -22.03
C ASN A 732 23.98 -20.75 -20.57
N ASP A 733 23.09 -20.97 -19.60
CA ASP A 733 23.44 -21.10 -18.18
C ASP A 733 22.43 -21.97 -17.44
N HIS A 734 22.69 -23.25 -17.36
CA HIS A 734 21.83 -24.23 -16.69
C HIS A 734 21.71 -24.01 -15.17
N GLU A 735 22.64 -23.24 -14.60
CA GLU A 735 22.64 -22.91 -13.16
C GLU A 735 21.83 -21.64 -12.84
N LEU A 736 21.35 -20.92 -13.84
CA LEU A 736 20.66 -19.63 -13.66
C LEU A 736 19.51 -19.69 -12.67
N PHE A 737 18.69 -20.74 -12.70
CA PHE A 737 17.54 -20.93 -11.83
C PHE A 737 17.75 -22.03 -10.77
N ARG A 738 19.00 -22.45 -10.53
CA ARG A 738 19.34 -23.47 -9.53
C ARG A 738 18.86 -23.09 -8.13
N GLU A 739 18.89 -21.83 -7.75
CA GLU A 739 18.41 -21.36 -6.46
C GLU A 739 16.90 -21.62 -6.29
N LEU A 740 16.11 -21.39 -7.35
CA LEU A 740 14.67 -21.68 -7.34
C LEU A 740 14.41 -23.18 -7.26
N TYR A 741 15.14 -23.99 -8.04
CA TYR A 741 15.07 -25.45 -7.96
C TYR A 741 15.38 -25.94 -6.54
N ASN A 742 16.45 -25.45 -5.94
CA ASN A 742 16.86 -25.84 -4.59
C ASN A 742 15.84 -25.39 -3.53
N SER A 743 15.24 -24.22 -3.68
CA SER A 743 14.20 -23.75 -2.75
C SER A 743 13.00 -24.70 -2.70
N LEU A 744 12.72 -25.42 -3.77
CA LEU A 744 11.63 -26.39 -3.86
C LEU A 744 12.00 -27.78 -3.30
N LEU A 745 13.25 -28.25 -3.51
CA LEU A 745 13.62 -29.63 -3.26
C LEU A 745 14.75 -29.82 -2.24
N ASN A 746 15.68 -28.88 -2.14
CA ASN A 746 16.90 -29.02 -1.39
C ASN A 746 17.07 -27.85 -0.43
N PRO A 747 16.65 -27.93 0.82
CA PRO A 747 16.77 -26.82 1.76
C PRO A 747 18.22 -26.46 1.99
N GLN A 748 18.52 -25.19 1.97
CA GLN A 748 19.84 -24.66 2.28
C GLN A 748 19.80 -23.85 3.58
N GLN A 749 20.89 -23.89 4.35
CA GLN A 749 21.13 -23.02 5.51
C GLN A 749 20.01 -23.05 6.58
N GLY A 750 19.45 -24.23 6.88
CA GLY A 750 18.43 -24.37 7.91
C GLY A 750 17.01 -23.96 7.49
N LEU A 751 16.80 -23.63 6.22
CA LEU A 751 15.46 -23.42 5.67
C LEU A 751 14.81 -24.75 5.30
N VAL A 752 13.48 -24.83 5.38
CA VAL A 752 12.71 -25.97 4.88
C VAL A 752 12.53 -25.88 3.37
N ALA A 753 12.55 -27.04 2.68
CA ALA A 753 12.25 -27.13 1.26
C ALA A 753 10.79 -26.78 1.02
N ASP A 754 10.53 -26.08 -0.10
CA ASP A 754 9.18 -25.67 -0.51
C ASP A 754 8.38 -25.05 0.65
N ARG A 755 8.99 -24.09 1.32
CA ARG A 755 8.45 -23.41 2.50
C ARG A 755 7.00 -22.94 2.32
N TYR A 756 6.62 -22.59 1.11
CA TYR A 756 5.31 -22.04 0.80
C TYR A 756 4.37 -23.02 0.09
N PHE A 757 4.67 -24.33 0.15
CA PHE A 757 3.79 -25.42 -0.29
C PHE A 757 3.39 -25.33 -1.79
N ILE A 758 4.28 -24.86 -2.63
CA ILE A 758 4.05 -24.75 -4.07
C ILE A 758 3.75 -26.11 -4.69
N LEU A 759 4.58 -27.11 -4.42
CA LEU A 759 4.40 -28.46 -4.98
C LEU A 759 3.14 -29.13 -4.43
N ALA A 760 2.84 -28.94 -3.14
CA ALA A 760 1.65 -29.50 -2.51
C ALA A 760 0.35 -28.99 -3.16
N ASP A 761 0.27 -27.68 -3.46
CA ASP A 761 -0.92 -27.08 -4.02
C ASP A 761 -0.96 -27.08 -5.56
N PHE A 762 0.15 -27.42 -6.22
CA PHE A 762 0.28 -27.28 -7.68
C PHE A 762 -0.81 -28.02 -8.44
N ARG A 763 -1.07 -29.29 -8.14
CA ARG A 763 -2.07 -30.09 -8.85
C ARG A 763 -3.49 -29.55 -8.65
N SER A 764 -3.82 -29.11 -7.45
CA SER A 764 -5.09 -28.45 -7.15
C SER A 764 -5.25 -27.15 -7.92
N TYR A 765 -4.16 -26.36 -7.99
CA TYR A 765 -4.12 -25.13 -8.79
C TYR A 765 -4.30 -25.40 -10.30
N ALA A 766 -3.58 -26.36 -10.85
CA ALA A 766 -3.70 -26.75 -12.25
C ALA A 766 -5.13 -27.20 -12.59
N ASN A 767 -5.77 -27.95 -11.70
CA ASN A 767 -7.17 -28.39 -11.87
C ASN A 767 -8.14 -27.20 -11.82
N ALA A 768 -7.94 -26.23 -10.95
CA ALA A 768 -8.74 -25.01 -10.90
C ALA A 768 -8.58 -24.18 -12.18
N GLN A 769 -7.36 -24.08 -12.70
CA GLN A 769 -7.07 -23.42 -13.97
C GLN A 769 -7.74 -24.13 -15.17
N GLN A 770 -7.82 -25.46 -15.17
CA GLN A 770 -8.56 -26.19 -16.18
C GLN A 770 -10.06 -25.89 -16.11
N LYS A 771 -10.63 -25.81 -14.91
CA LYS A 771 -12.05 -25.40 -14.73
C LYS A 771 -12.30 -24.00 -15.32
N ILE A 772 -11.38 -23.05 -15.14
CA ILE A 772 -11.46 -21.72 -15.75
C ILE A 772 -11.51 -21.82 -17.28
N ASN A 773 -10.59 -22.60 -17.87
CA ASN A 773 -10.56 -22.83 -19.32
C ASN A 773 -11.91 -23.32 -19.86
N ASP A 774 -12.52 -24.28 -19.19
CA ASP A 774 -13.79 -24.86 -19.60
C ASP A 774 -14.97 -23.93 -19.32
N TYR A 775 -14.99 -23.26 -18.18
CA TYR A 775 -16.06 -22.33 -17.81
C TYR A 775 -16.09 -21.09 -18.71
N TYR A 776 -14.93 -20.57 -19.12
CA TYR A 776 -14.85 -19.38 -19.99
C TYR A 776 -15.48 -19.60 -21.36
N LYS A 777 -15.55 -20.85 -21.85
CA LYS A 777 -16.24 -21.21 -23.11
C LYS A 777 -17.73 -20.97 -23.04
N ASN A 778 -18.35 -21.11 -21.86
CA ASN A 778 -19.73 -20.73 -21.61
C ASN A 778 -19.83 -19.23 -21.33
N LYS A 779 -19.87 -18.42 -22.38
CA LYS A 779 -19.82 -16.96 -22.29
C LYS A 779 -20.95 -16.36 -21.44
N SER A 780 -22.15 -16.94 -21.48
CA SER A 780 -23.29 -16.46 -20.68
C SER A 780 -23.04 -16.70 -19.19
N ALA A 781 -22.61 -17.90 -18.82
CA ALA A 781 -22.30 -18.22 -17.42
C ALA A 781 -21.14 -17.37 -16.88
N TRP A 782 -20.08 -17.19 -17.68
CA TRP A 782 -18.94 -16.34 -17.32
C TRP A 782 -19.34 -14.89 -17.05
N ARG A 783 -20.09 -14.30 -17.98
CA ARG A 783 -20.57 -12.91 -17.88
C ARG A 783 -21.52 -12.72 -16.69
N LYS A 784 -22.40 -13.72 -16.43
CA LYS A 784 -23.23 -13.74 -15.22
C LYS A 784 -22.39 -13.69 -13.96
N SER A 785 -21.41 -14.58 -13.84
CA SER A 785 -20.50 -14.61 -12.68
C SER A 785 -19.73 -13.28 -12.52
N ALA A 786 -19.27 -12.67 -13.63
CA ALA A 786 -18.61 -11.38 -13.60
C ALA A 786 -19.53 -10.26 -13.05
N LEU A 787 -20.78 -10.20 -13.52
CA LEU A 787 -21.77 -9.24 -13.02
C LEU A 787 -22.13 -9.47 -11.55
N LEU A 788 -22.21 -10.73 -11.11
CA LEU A 788 -22.43 -11.07 -9.71
C LEU A 788 -21.25 -10.64 -8.82
N ASN A 789 -20.02 -10.79 -9.28
CA ASN A 789 -18.85 -10.26 -8.55
C ASN A 789 -18.94 -8.75 -8.35
N ILE A 790 -19.29 -7.99 -9.39
CA ILE A 790 -19.49 -6.54 -9.29
C ILE A 790 -20.64 -6.22 -8.32
N ALA A 791 -21.74 -6.93 -8.44
CA ALA A 791 -22.93 -6.69 -7.61
C ALA A 791 -22.68 -6.93 -6.10
N HIS A 792 -21.76 -7.83 -5.77
CA HIS A 792 -21.47 -8.23 -4.39
C HIS A 792 -20.20 -7.60 -3.79
N VAL A 793 -19.62 -6.60 -4.46
CA VAL A 793 -18.36 -5.96 -4.00
C VAL A 793 -18.58 -4.92 -2.89
N GLY A 794 -19.79 -4.55 -2.57
CA GLY A 794 -20.13 -3.42 -1.69
C GLY A 794 -19.44 -3.43 -0.33
N LYS A 795 -19.30 -4.61 0.28
CA LYS A 795 -18.57 -4.80 1.55
C LYS A 795 -17.13 -4.29 1.49
N PHE A 796 -16.49 -4.33 0.32
CA PHE A 796 -15.07 -4.02 0.16
C PHE A 796 -14.79 -2.57 -0.20
N SER A 797 -15.75 -1.66 0.05
CA SER A 797 -15.49 -0.22 0.03
C SER A 797 -14.68 0.22 1.24
N SER A 798 -13.65 1.05 1.01
CA SER A 798 -12.92 1.69 2.10
C SER A 798 -13.79 2.67 2.90
N ASP A 799 -14.91 3.14 2.34
CA ASP A 799 -15.88 3.95 3.07
C ASP A 799 -16.49 3.16 4.24
N ARG A 800 -16.86 1.89 4.01
CA ARG A 800 -17.30 0.99 5.07
C ARG A 800 -16.20 0.78 6.11
N THR A 801 -14.98 0.49 5.66
CA THR A 801 -13.85 0.25 6.56
C THR A 801 -13.62 1.47 7.47
N ILE A 802 -13.57 2.66 6.90
CA ILE A 802 -13.39 3.91 7.66
C ILE A 802 -14.54 4.14 8.63
N GLN A 803 -15.80 3.89 8.22
CA GLN A 803 -16.92 4.04 9.13
C GLN A 803 -16.78 3.10 10.35
N GLU A 804 -16.33 1.87 10.16
CA GLU A 804 -16.08 0.92 11.26
C GLU A 804 -14.94 1.39 12.18
N TYR A 805 -13.85 1.94 11.62
CA TYR A 805 -12.79 2.56 12.43
C TYR A 805 -13.30 3.73 13.26
N VAL A 806 -14.13 4.58 12.67
CA VAL A 806 -14.74 5.72 13.38
C VAL A 806 -15.65 5.25 14.50
N ASP A 807 -16.54 4.30 14.22
CA ASP A 807 -17.53 3.84 15.19
C ASP A 807 -16.89 3.10 16.38
N ASP A 808 -15.90 2.25 16.11
CA ASP A 808 -15.34 1.35 17.12
C ASP A 808 -14.02 1.85 17.77
N ILE A 809 -13.25 2.68 17.08
CA ILE A 809 -11.88 3.02 17.52
C ILE A 809 -11.68 4.53 17.67
N TRP A 810 -11.96 5.32 16.61
CA TRP A 810 -11.57 6.72 16.60
C TRP A 810 -12.60 7.68 17.22
N HIS A 811 -13.88 7.36 17.10
CA HIS A 811 -15.01 8.17 17.61
C HIS A 811 -14.92 9.63 17.14
N LEU A 812 -14.81 9.80 15.80
CA LEU A 812 -14.74 11.12 15.16
C LEU A 812 -16.14 11.64 14.84
N ASP A 813 -16.30 12.96 14.91
CA ASP A 813 -17.51 13.65 14.43
C ASP A 813 -17.27 14.16 13.00
N ARG A 814 -18.32 14.15 12.17
CA ARG A 814 -18.24 14.72 10.82
C ARG A 814 -18.24 16.23 10.87
N ILE A 815 -17.45 16.82 10.00
CA ILE A 815 -17.47 18.26 9.75
C ILE A 815 -18.31 18.57 8.52
N THR A 816 -18.91 19.76 8.51
CA THR A 816 -19.63 20.31 7.36
C THR A 816 -18.96 21.61 6.92
N VAL A 817 -18.54 21.66 5.68
CA VAL A 817 -17.86 22.84 5.13
C VAL A 817 -18.80 23.59 4.20
N ASN A 818 -19.10 24.82 4.58
CA ASN A 818 -19.87 25.76 3.78
C ASN A 818 -18.96 26.80 3.14
N MET A 819 -19.15 27.06 1.86
CA MET A 819 -18.32 28.02 1.10
C MET A 819 -18.73 29.48 1.29
N ALA A 820 -19.81 29.77 2.01
CA ALA A 820 -20.25 31.12 2.29
C ALA A 820 -19.23 31.87 3.17
N GLY A 821 -18.52 32.82 2.58
CA GLY A 821 -17.55 33.68 3.28
C GLY A 821 -16.07 33.31 3.08
N VAL A 822 -15.76 32.50 2.07
CA VAL A 822 -14.36 32.25 1.64
C VAL A 822 -13.92 33.28 0.64
#